data_3becfc94bfa5f92d184edf1c2959e793
#
_entry.id   3becfc94bfa5f92d184edf1c2959e793
#
_cell.length_a   1.000
_cell.length_b   1.000
_cell.length_c   1.000
_cell.angle_alpha   90.00
_cell.angle_beta   90.00
_cell.angle_gamma   90.00
#
_symmetry.space_group_name_H-M   'P 1'
#
loop_
_entity.id
_entity.type
_entity.pdbx_description
1 polymer ?
#
loop_
_entity_poly.entity_id
_entity_poly.type
_entity_poly.pdbx_seq_one_letter_code
_entity_poly.pdbx_strand_id
1 'polypeptide(L)'
;MPVAGSGMIGMAVSDDGVGYWLKRDNVKGARHAEKTFRFQLKPVHPVLSMSCPANRTRETRVRSLTPMSKHLPEPFQSWFSQQGWSPRPHQFAMLQAAEDSVSALLIAPTGGGKTLAGFLPSLIELADGSCEGLHTLYVSPLKALSANIAESLSRPIMEMRLPVRVEVRSGDTSGARRKRQQKNPPHILLTTPESLALLLSYPDAATYFSTLKVLIIDEVHALAGTKRGDQLVLCASRLRVFAPVLRINGLSATVAHPFAMAAWVSPTGQSADIRLVKAEDGVRPDVHVLLPDQRGYLPWAGRTGLGSATAILAEIARARLTIVFVNSRAQAELLFQALWKDNADNLPIGLHHGSLDAARRSRVEEAMARSDLRAVVATSSLDLGLDWGAVDQIIQVGAPKQISRLTQRIGRANHRMDEPSRALLAPANRFEVLECEAAKEAVLHHELDGEPPRAGALDVLAQHVLVTACSGPFFPDTLYAEVRQTAPYSQLSRADFDEIVRFVEDGGYALQAYERHQRLFRDSLGQLWVRNEQIIRQCRMNIGTIVDTPMLRVKSRRGKPYGEIDEYFASTLVPGDTFLLGGELLEFLGLHDTTVQAARGRGKDPRVPVYGGNQLSISPGLARHVREILHTPSAWEVLPKPVQDWLSLQASRSELPGPENFLVETFPHRGLHYIVAYPFEGRNAHQTLGLLLTKRLEETGKGPLGFVANDYMVACWYVHPTGAMTELFSRDLLGGNLTDWLAESAMLRRTFRDVAIIAGLVERNYPGREKNRRQMTISSDLLYDVLRKYDPDHILLRATRLQAEEGLTDLGRLSAMLDRIQGHIEHVTLSHVSPLAVPVLLEQGREKIKGGEGEDYLLAEADRLYALAGKA
;
A
#
# COMPACT_ATOMS: atom_id res chain seq x y z
N MET A 1 7.66 11.71 67.29
CA MET A 1 7.87 12.42 66.03
C MET A 1 6.95 11.80 65.03
N PRO A 2 5.93 12.47 64.53
CA PRO A 2 4.98 11.87 63.59
C PRO A 2 5.38 12.14 62.17
N VAL A 3 5.31 11.10 61.36
CA VAL A 3 5.42 11.11 59.90
C VAL A 3 4.06 11.48 59.34
N ALA A 4 3.98 12.53 58.56
CA ALA A 4 2.78 13.00 57.91
C ALA A 4 2.34 12.03 56.79
N GLY A 5 1.12 11.53 56.89
CA GLY A 5 0.47 10.73 55.86
C GLY A 5 -0.01 11.58 54.69
N SER A 6 0.41 11.23 53.50
CA SER A 6 -0.16 11.74 52.24
C SER A 6 -1.46 10.97 51.92
N GLY A 7 -2.58 11.67 51.97
CA GLY A 7 -3.87 11.09 51.67
C GLY A 7 -4.02 10.78 50.17
N MET A 8 -4.12 9.52 49.84
CA MET A 8 -4.65 9.06 48.56
C MET A 8 -6.17 9.02 48.64
N ILE A 9 -6.84 9.61 47.71
CA ILE A 9 -8.29 9.51 47.52
C ILE A 9 -8.55 8.84 46.19
N GLY A 10 -9.06 7.63 46.29
CA GLY A 10 -9.93 6.98 45.31
C GLY A 10 -9.41 6.74 43.90
N MET A 11 -9.29 5.48 43.55
CA MET A 11 -9.12 5.01 42.17
C MET A 11 -10.51 4.88 41.54
N ALA A 12 -10.82 5.65 40.50
CA ALA A 12 -11.98 5.41 39.63
C ALA A 12 -11.48 4.64 38.41
N VAL A 13 -12.11 3.52 38.13
CA VAL A 13 -11.86 2.69 36.95
C VAL A 13 -13.05 2.95 36.02
N SER A 14 -12.77 3.41 34.79
CA SER A 14 -13.78 3.48 33.73
C SER A 14 -13.94 2.10 33.07
N ASP A 15 -15.04 1.89 32.38
CA ASP A 15 -15.41 0.59 31.78
C ASP A 15 -14.39 0.03 30.75
N ASP A 16 -13.38 0.78 30.40
CA ASP A 16 -12.26 0.41 29.49
C ASP A 16 -10.99 -0.01 30.23
N GLY A 17 -11.00 -0.08 31.56
CA GLY A 17 -9.92 -0.68 32.35
C GLY A 17 -8.66 0.19 32.51
N VAL A 18 -8.74 1.51 32.26
CA VAL A 18 -7.60 2.43 32.42
C VAL A 18 -7.77 3.29 33.66
N GLY A 19 -6.85 3.18 34.61
CA GLY A 19 -6.86 3.97 35.86
C GLY A 19 -6.12 5.28 35.72
N TYR A 20 -6.75 6.38 36.16
CA TYR A 20 -6.15 7.72 36.21
C TYR A 20 -5.97 8.21 37.66
N TRP A 21 -4.88 8.93 37.91
CA TRP A 21 -4.61 9.61 39.16
C TRP A 21 -4.98 11.09 39.08
N LEU A 22 -5.89 11.57 39.93
CA LEU A 22 -6.23 12.98 40.06
C LEU A 22 -5.52 13.60 41.28
N LYS A 23 -4.74 14.66 41.03
CA LYS A 23 -4.18 15.52 42.04
C LYS A 23 -5.05 16.76 42.16
N ARG A 24 -5.50 17.05 43.37
CA ARG A 24 -6.36 18.21 43.65
C ARG A 24 -5.47 19.42 43.87
N ASP A 25 -5.50 20.41 43.02
CA ASP A 25 -5.03 21.75 43.31
C ASP A 25 -6.14 22.78 43.15
N ASN A 26 -6.18 23.71 44.12
CA ASN A 26 -7.21 24.70 44.41
C ASN A 26 -7.52 25.63 43.23
N VAL A 27 -8.78 25.80 42.90
CA VAL A 27 -9.26 26.92 42.10
C VAL A 27 -10.16 27.83 42.96
N LYS A 28 -9.67 29.03 43.18
CA LYS A 28 -10.54 30.18 43.55
C LYS A 28 -10.56 31.19 42.41
N GLY A 29 -11.71 31.35 41.87
CA GLY A 29 -12.32 32.60 41.47
C GLY A 29 -11.76 33.34 40.27
N ALA A 30 -12.52 33.41 39.21
CA ALA A 30 -12.85 34.68 38.52
C ALA A 30 -14.05 34.48 37.55
N ARG A 31 -15.01 35.37 37.74
CA ARG A 31 -16.26 35.48 36.92
C ARG A 31 -16.04 36.38 35.71
N HIS A 32 -16.78 36.07 34.61
CA HIS A 32 -17.26 36.92 33.54
C HIS A 32 -16.29 37.70 32.67
N ALA A 33 -16.29 37.32 31.38
CA ALA A 33 -16.52 38.25 30.27
C ALA A 33 -16.86 37.50 28.99
N GLU A 34 -18.14 37.44 28.61
CA GLU A 34 -18.58 37.14 27.23
C GLU A 34 -18.09 38.28 26.32
N LYS A 35 -17.29 37.94 25.33
CA LYS A 35 -17.08 38.74 24.14
C LYS A 35 -17.42 37.90 22.91
N THR A 36 -18.60 38.19 22.40
CA THR A 36 -19.11 37.75 21.12
C THR A 36 -18.24 38.35 20.02
N PHE A 37 -17.41 37.58 19.38
CA PHE A 37 -16.76 37.92 18.12
C PHE A 37 -17.54 37.29 16.98
N ARG A 38 -18.31 38.14 16.26
CA ARG A 38 -18.85 37.79 14.95
C ARG A 38 -17.71 37.78 13.93
N PHE A 39 -17.31 36.63 13.46
CA PHE A 39 -16.53 36.51 12.24
C PHE A 39 -17.47 36.52 11.04
N GLN A 40 -17.33 37.50 10.18
CA GLN A 40 -17.89 37.49 8.84
C GLN A 40 -17.11 36.51 7.99
N LEU A 41 -17.74 35.39 7.68
CA LEU A 41 -17.28 34.48 6.63
C LEU A 41 -17.43 35.22 5.28
N LYS A 42 -16.32 35.50 4.64
CA LYS A 42 -16.31 35.81 3.19
C LYS A 42 -16.65 34.52 2.45
N PRO A 43 -17.56 34.55 1.46
CA PRO A 43 -17.84 33.38 0.67
C PRO A 43 -16.57 32.97 -0.12
N VAL A 44 -16.17 31.73 0.03
CA VAL A 44 -15.19 31.08 -0.85
C VAL A 44 -15.87 30.99 -2.22
N HIS A 45 -15.32 31.66 -3.20
CA HIS A 45 -15.77 31.57 -4.58
C HIS A 45 -15.74 30.11 -5.05
N PRO A 46 -16.78 29.64 -5.74
CA PRO A 46 -16.74 28.34 -6.38
C PRO A 46 -15.60 28.34 -7.39
N VAL A 47 -14.79 27.31 -7.36
CA VAL A 47 -13.82 27.00 -8.40
C VAL A 47 -14.62 26.88 -9.69
N LEU A 48 -14.47 27.86 -10.55
CA LEU A 48 -14.99 27.86 -11.89
C LEU A 48 -14.55 26.54 -12.55
N SER A 49 -15.53 25.76 -12.96
CA SER A 49 -15.36 24.74 -13.97
C SER A 49 -14.79 25.43 -15.20
N MET A 50 -13.48 25.38 -15.35
CA MET A 50 -12.86 25.71 -16.63
C MET A 50 -13.27 24.60 -17.60
N SER A 51 -14.35 24.86 -18.34
CA SER A 51 -14.54 24.24 -19.65
C SER A 51 -13.25 24.47 -20.43
N CYS A 52 -12.48 23.42 -20.66
CA CYS A 52 -11.38 23.46 -21.61
C CYS A 52 -11.91 23.98 -22.93
N PRO A 53 -11.39 25.11 -23.47
CA PRO A 53 -11.58 25.40 -24.87
C PRO A 53 -10.89 24.27 -25.61
N ALA A 54 -11.60 23.71 -26.59
CA ALA A 54 -11.06 22.75 -27.53
C ALA A 54 -9.78 23.34 -28.13
N ASN A 55 -8.67 23.11 -27.50
CA ASN A 55 -7.37 23.43 -28.02
C ASN A 55 -7.05 22.36 -29.04
N ARG A 56 -7.00 22.80 -30.29
CA ARG A 56 -6.42 22.07 -31.43
C ARG A 56 -5.25 21.24 -30.91
N THR A 57 -5.44 19.95 -30.94
CA THR A 57 -4.40 18.96 -30.80
C THR A 57 -3.24 19.35 -31.70
N ARG A 58 -2.20 19.97 -31.17
CA ARG A 58 -0.88 19.76 -31.72
C ARG A 58 -0.62 18.28 -31.47
N GLU A 59 -0.94 17.47 -32.47
CA GLU A 59 -0.36 16.15 -32.62
C GLU A 59 1.14 16.31 -32.40
N THR A 60 1.60 15.95 -31.20
CA THR A 60 3.02 15.66 -30.98
C THR A 60 3.27 14.50 -31.91
N ARG A 61 3.76 14.79 -33.10
CA ARG A 61 4.26 13.80 -34.03
C ARG A 61 5.09 12.82 -33.22
N VAL A 62 4.56 11.61 -33.01
CA VAL A 62 5.38 10.45 -32.86
C VAL A 62 6.35 10.50 -34.02
N ARG A 63 7.56 10.97 -33.81
CA ARG A 63 8.61 10.92 -34.81
C ARG A 63 8.74 9.47 -35.18
N SER A 64 8.29 9.13 -36.36
CA SER A 64 8.55 7.84 -37.00
C SER A 64 10.03 7.60 -36.87
N LEU A 65 10.38 6.49 -36.18
CA LEU A 65 11.74 6.00 -36.01
C LEU A 65 12.38 5.94 -37.40
N THR A 66 13.29 6.83 -37.69
CA THR A 66 14.23 6.67 -38.79
C THR A 66 15.06 5.43 -38.50
N PRO A 67 15.20 4.45 -39.39
CA PRO A 67 15.96 3.23 -39.11
C PRO A 67 17.45 3.57 -38.98
N MET A 68 17.90 3.78 -37.78
CA MET A 68 19.33 3.78 -37.45
C MET A 68 19.87 2.35 -37.34
N SER A 69 21.19 2.17 -37.41
CA SER A 69 21.89 0.91 -37.47
C SER A 69 21.30 -0.13 -36.53
N LYS A 70 20.67 -1.17 -37.07
CA LYS A 70 20.04 -2.28 -36.34
C LYS A 70 21.05 -3.21 -35.64
N HIS A 71 22.28 -2.76 -35.35
CA HIS A 71 23.33 -3.59 -34.81
C HIS A 71 23.86 -3.03 -33.50
N LEU A 72 23.95 -3.93 -32.52
CA LEU A 72 24.64 -3.62 -31.27
C LEU A 72 26.17 -3.59 -31.50
N PRO A 73 26.93 -2.80 -30.72
CA PRO A 73 28.38 -2.87 -30.77
C PRO A 73 28.88 -4.22 -30.23
N GLU A 74 30.10 -4.65 -30.69
CA GLU A 74 30.79 -5.79 -30.08
C GLU A 74 31.24 -5.42 -28.64
N PRO A 75 31.21 -6.39 -27.69
CA PRO A 75 30.85 -7.81 -27.85
C PRO A 75 29.34 -8.14 -27.69
N PHE A 76 28.47 -7.13 -27.60
CA PHE A 76 27.03 -7.32 -27.33
C PHE A 76 26.30 -8.03 -28.47
N GLN A 77 26.63 -7.70 -29.72
CA GLN A 77 26.01 -8.33 -30.88
C GLN A 77 26.30 -9.85 -30.89
N SER A 78 27.54 -10.22 -30.66
CA SER A 78 27.98 -11.63 -30.57
C SER A 78 27.31 -12.35 -29.40
N TRP A 79 27.19 -11.70 -28.27
CA TRP A 79 26.54 -12.28 -27.08
C TRP A 79 25.06 -12.57 -27.31
N PHE A 80 24.29 -11.60 -27.86
CA PHE A 80 22.90 -11.83 -28.21
C PHE A 80 22.72 -12.99 -29.17
N SER A 81 23.58 -13.09 -30.21
CA SER A 81 23.57 -14.19 -31.19
C SER A 81 23.85 -15.54 -30.52
N GLN A 82 24.79 -15.60 -29.57
CA GLN A 82 25.13 -16.84 -28.85
C GLN A 82 23.97 -17.30 -27.94
N GLN A 83 23.18 -16.37 -27.38
CA GLN A 83 21.99 -16.70 -26.60
C GLN A 83 20.79 -17.08 -27.49
N GLY A 84 20.87 -16.96 -28.79
CA GLY A 84 19.76 -17.14 -29.71
C GLY A 84 18.73 -16.00 -29.62
N TRP A 85 19.12 -14.83 -29.11
CA TRP A 85 18.23 -13.70 -28.91
C TRP A 85 18.41 -12.64 -29.99
N SER A 86 17.31 -11.92 -30.28
CA SER A 86 17.33 -10.70 -31.09
C SER A 86 16.98 -9.52 -30.18
N PRO A 87 17.74 -8.40 -30.25
CA PRO A 87 17.39 -7.19 -29.49
C PRO A 87 15.99 -6.70 -29.85
N ARG A 88 15.22 -6.34 -28.86
CA ARG A 88 13.83 -5.89 -29.02
C ARG A 88 13.76 -4.39 -29.34
N PRO A 89 12.69 -3.90 -30.04
CA PRO A 89 12.56 -2.49 -30.43
C PRO A 89 12.72 -1.52 -29.26
N HIS A 90 12.15 -1.81 -28.10
CA HIS A 90 12.26 -0.97 -26.91
C HIS A 90 13.67 -0.94 -26.31
N GLN A 91 14.50 -1.97 -26.50
CA GLN A 91 15.92 -1.97 -26.09
C GLN A 91 16.72 -1.00 -26.96
N PHE A 92 16.49 -0.99 -28.27
CA PHE A 92 17.06 0.04 -29.15
C PHE A 92 16.56 1.46 -28.84
N ALA A 93 15.28 1.61 -28.50
CA ALA A 93 14.74 2.91 -28.10
C ALA A 93 15.39 3.46 -26.83
N MET A 94 15.74 2.58 -25.85
CA MET A 94 16.49 2.96 -24.66
C MET A 94 17.93 3.34 -24.97
N LEU A 95 18.59 2.64 -25.90
CA LEU A 95 19.92 3.01 -26.41
C LEU A 95 19.89 4.38 -27.08
N GLN A 96 18.93 4.62 -27.96
CA GLN A 96 18.78 5.91 -28.61
C GLN A 96 18.54 7.05 -27.61
N ALA A 97 17.74 6.80 -26.54
CA ALA A 97 17.54 7.79 -25.50
C ALA A 97 18.86 8.11 -24.77
N ALA A 98 19.73 7.11 -24.58
CA ALA A 98 21.04 7.28 -23.96
C ALA A 98 22.00 8.07 -24.86
N GLU A 99 22.05 7.76 -26.15
CA GLU A 99 22.84 8.50 -27.17
C GLU A 99 22.39 9.97 -27.25
N ASP A 100 21.10 10.23 -27.22
CA ASP A 100 20.51 11.58 -27.20
C ASP A 100 20.70 12.29 -25.83
N SER A 101 21.28 11.61 -24.84
CA SER A 101 21.45 12.11 -23.45
C SER A 101 20.13 12.50 -22.77
N VAL A 102 19.02 11.82 -23.12
CA VAL A 102 17.67 12.07 -22.60
C VAL A 102 17.27 11.02 -21.58
N SER A 103 16.61 11.43 -20.51
CA SER A 103 15.95 10.53 -19.56
C SER A 103 14.81 9.75 -20.23
N ALA A 104 14.51 8.54 -19.77
CA ALA A 104 13.49 7.69 -20.37
C ALA A 104 12.64 6.96 -19.34
N LEU A 105 11.35 6.75 -19.66
CA LEU A 105 10.47 5.81 -18.96
C LEU A 105 10.13 4.67 -19.91
N LEU A 106 10.59 3.46 -19.56
CA LEU A 106 10.21 2.23 -20.25
C LEU A 106 9.00 1.60 -19.58
N ILE A 107 7.93 1.42 -20.33
CA ILE A 107 6.76 0.64 -19.95
C ILE A 107 6.75 -0.63 -20.77
N ALA A 108 6.91 -1.78 -20.11
CA ALA A 108 6.93 -3.08 -20.78
C ALA A 108 6.32 -4.16 -19.89
N PRO A 109 5.63 -5.15 -20.46
CA PRO A 109 5.09 -6.28 -19.70
C PRO A 109 6.20 -7.06 -18.99
N THR A 110 5.81 -7.88 -18.01
CA THR A 110 6.74 -8.81 -17.37
C THR A 110 7.27 -9.80 -18.41
N GLY A 111 8.54 -10.23 -18.30
CA GLY A 111 9.17 -11.05 -19.33
C GLY A 111 9.59 -10.28 -20.59
N GLY A 112 9.25 -8.98 -20.68
CA GLY A 112 9.62 -8.12 -21.83
C GLY A 112 11.09 -7.72 -21.90
N GLY A 113 11.95 -8.17 -20.99
CA GLY A 113 13.38 -7.82 -20.99
C GLY A 113 13.67 -6.39 -20.50
N LYS A 114 12.79 -5.82 -19.64
CA LYS A 114 12.93 -4.48 -19.04
C LYS A 114 14.29 -4.23 -18.40
N THR A 115 14.75 -5.19 -17.61
CA THR A 115 16.02 -5.09 -16.88
C THR A 115 17.17 -4.91 -17.82
N LEU A 116 17.27 -5.78 -18.84
CA LEU A 116 18.33 -5.69 -19.85
C LEU A 116 18.21 -4.36 -20.63
N ALA A 117 17.02 -3.93 -21.01
CA ALA A 117 16.79 -2.65 -21.68
C ALA A 117 17.27 -1.46 -20.84
N GLY A 118 17.07 -1.50 -19.51
CA GLY A 118 17.51 -0.44 -18.59
C GLY A 118 19.04 -0.39 -18.41
N PHE A 119 19.70 -1.54 -18.36
CA PHE A 119 21.16 -1.61 -18.13
C PHE A 119 22.01 -1.63 -19.39
N LEU A 120 21.47 -2.04 -20.56
CA LEU A 120 22.21 -2.17 -21.80
C LEU A 120 22.98 -0.89 -22.19
N PRO A 121 22.40 0.33 -22.10
CA PRO A 121 23.18 1.55 -22.33
C PRO A 121 24.38 1.68 -21.40
N SER A 122 24.17 1.46 -20.09
CA SER A 122 25.25 1.56 -19.12
C SER A 122 26.35 0.52 -19.30
N LEU A 123 25.99 -0.72 -19.68
CA LEU A 123 26.97 -1.78 -19.95
C LEU A 123 27.83 -1.44 -21.17
N ILE A 124 27.22 -0.87 -22.22
CA ILE A 124 27.93 -0.41 -23.42
C ILE A 124 28.87 0.75 -23.08
N GLU A 125 28.39 1.77 -22.34
CA GLU A 125 29.21 2.89 -21.88
C GLU A 125 30.38 2.49 -20.97
N LEU A 126 30.27 1.37 -20.27
CA LEU A 126 31.31 0.82 -19.37
C LEU A 126 32.24 -0.22 -20.02
N ALA A 127 31.95 -0.63 -21.26
CA ALA A 127 32.64 -1.75 -21.89
C ALA A 127 34.12 -1.47 -22.21
N ASP A 128 34.49 -0.21 -22.43
CA ASP A 128 35.86 0.21 -22.72
C ASP A 128 36.76 0.31 -21.47
N GLY A 129 36.20 0.19 -20.27
CA GLY A 129 36.90 0.27 -19.00
C GLY A 129 37.45 1.65 -18.63
N SER A 130 37.08 2.69 -19.36
CA SER A 130 37.58 4.07 -19.16
C SER A 130 36.99 4.77 -17.95
N CYS A 131 35.90 4.22 -17.38
CA CYS A 131 35.17 4.85 -16.29
C CYS A 131 35.74 4.49 -14.92
N GLU A 132 36.16 5.51 -14.16
CA GLU A 132 36.48 5.38 -12.75
C GLU A 132 35.30 5.88 -11.88
N GLY A 133 35.03 5.18 -10.76
CA GLY A 133 33.98 5.56 -9.81
C GLY A 133 32.59 5.01 -10.12
N LEU A 134 31.55 5.65 -9.57
CA LEU A 134 30.17 5.20 -9.69
C LEU A 134 29.54 5.78 -10.96
N HIS A 135 29.24 4.94 -11.91
CA HIS A 135 28.60 5.31 -13.18
C HIS A 135 27.08 5.18 -13.15
N THR A 136 26.59 4.04 -12.63
CA THR A 136 25.16 3.71 -12.64
C THR A 136 24.68 3.38 -11.24
N LEU A 137 23.59 4.03 -10.84
CA LEU A 137 22.86 3.75 -9.61
C LEU A 137 21.52 3.13 -9.97
N TYR A 138 21.25 1.93 -9.46
CA TYR A 138 19.97 1.27 -9.60
C TYR A 138 19.23 1.27 -8.28
N VAL A 139 17.96 1.68 -8.29
CA VAL A 139 17.10 1.74 -7.10
C VAL A 139 15.83 0.93 -7.33
N SER A 140 15.56 -0.01 -6.41
CA SER A 140 14.35 -0.82 -6.44
C SER A 140 13.61 -0.79 -5.11
N PRO A 141 12.29 -1.07 -5.09
CA PRO A 141 11.51 -1.09 -3.86
C PRO A 141 11.86 -2.24 -2.91
N LEU A 142 12.49 -3.31 -3.39
CA LEU A 142 12.78 -4.52 -2.61
C LEU A 142 14.26 -4.87 -2.61
N LYS A 143 14.78 -5.26 -1.44
CA LYS A 143 16.16 -5.76 -1.29
C LYS A 143 16.42 -7.03 -2.10
N ALA A 144 15.45 -7.95 -2.11
CA ALA A 144 15.54 -9.20 -2.86
C ALA A 144 15.70 -8.95 -4.37
N LEU A 145 14.97 -7.97 -4.91
CA LEU A 145 15.08 -7.58 -6.31
C LEU A 145 16.49 -7.10 -6.66
N SER A 146 17.10 -6.26 -5.80
CA SER A 146 18.49 -5.82 -6.02
C SER A 146 19.49 -6.98 -6.04
N ALA A 147 19.30 -8.02 -5.21
CA ALA A 147 20.16 -9.19 -5.20
C ALA A 147 20.00 -10.02 -6.48
N ASN A 148 18.78 -10.27 -6.91
CA ASN A 148 18.46 -10.99 -8.13
C ASN A 148 19.02 -10.28 -9.39
N ILE A 149 18.85 -8.96 -9.47
CA ILE A 149 19.41 -8.14 -10.56
C ILE A 149 20.95 -8.23 -10.59
N ALA A 150 21.59 -8.23 -9.42
CA ALA A 150 23.05 -8.39 -9.36
C ALA A 150 23.49 -9.75 -9.95
N GLU A 151 22.77 -10.81 -9.66
CA GLU A 151 22.99 -12.14 -10.21
C GLU A 151 22.75 -12.17 -11.73
N SER A 152 21.61 -11.64 -12.17
CA SER A 152 21.24 -11.55 -13.59
C SER A 152 22.25 -10.76 -14.42
N LEU A 153 22.84 -9.69 -13.87
CA LEU A 153 23.90 -8.91 -14.54
C LEU A 153 25.27 -9.60 -14.53
N SER A 154 25.54 -10.43 -13.55
CA SER A 154 26.83 -11.13 -13.43
C SER A 154 27.10 -12.02 -14.63
N ARG A 155 26.07 -12.69 -15.16
CA ARG A 155 26.18 -13.58 -16.31
C ARG A 155 26.65 -12.87 -17.59
N PRO A 156 25.95 -11.84 -18.12
CA PRO A 156 26.42 -11.13 -19.34
C PRO A 156 27.76 -10.44 -19.12
N ILE A 157 28.06 -9.91 -17.94
CA ILE A 157 29.35 -9.29 -17.63
C ILE A 157 30.49 -10.30 -17.73
N MET A 158 30.32 -11.48 -17.17
CA MET A 158 31.33 -12.56 -17.24
C MET A 158 31.47 -13.14 -18.66
N GLU A 159 30.36 -13.45 -19.32
CA GLU A 159 30.35 -14.03 -20.67
C GLU A 159 30.97 -13.09 -21.70
N MET A 160 30.70 -11.78 -21.62
CA MET A 160 31.32 -10.75 -22.47
C MET A 160 32.68 -10.25 -21.96
N ARG A 161 33.14 -10.69 -20.78
CA ARG A 161 34.39 -10.24 -20.13
C ARG A 161 34.45 -8.72 -19.93
N LEU A 162 33.33 -8.10 -19.57
CA LEU A 162 33.31 -6.66 -19.37
C LEU A 162 34.04 -6.27 -18.06
N PRO A 163 34.81 -5.16 -18.05
CA PRO A 163 35.55 -4.69 -16.87
C PRO A 163 34.61 -3.97 -15.86
N VAL A 164 33.43 -4.51 -15.60
CA VAL A 164 32.37 -3.88 -14.83
C VAL A 164 32.23 -4.53 -13.45
N ARG A 165 32.25 -3.70 -12.40
CA ARG A 165 32.02 -4.12 -11.02
C ARG A 165 30.61 -3.74 -10.59
N VAL A 166 29.81 -4.74 -10.19
CA VAL A 166 28.45 -4.58 -9.68
C VAL A 166 28.42 -4.93 -8.19
N GLU A 167 27.86 -4.07 -7.36
CA GLU A 167 27.67 -4.34 -5.94
C GLU A 167 26.28 -3.96 -5.44
N VAL A 168 25.81 -4.68 -4.41
CA VAL A 168 24.55 -4.38 -3.71
C VAL A 168 24.85 -3.67 -2.40
N ARG A 169 24.06 -2.61 -2.10
CA ARG A 169 24.06 -1.93 -0.81
C ARG A 169 22.63 -1.81 -0.28
N SER A 170 22.38 -2.48 0.82
CA SER A 170 21.08 -2.47 1.52
C SER A 170 21.28 -2.35 3.03
N GLY A 171 20.18 -2.38 3.79
CA GLY A 171 20.23 -2.41 5.25
C GLY A 171 21.04 -3.61 5.81
N ASP A 172 21.10 -4.72 5.07
CA ASP A 172 21.77 -5.95 5.48
C ASP A 172 23.26 -6.01 5.10
N THR A 173 23.76 -5.02 4.35
CA THR A 173 25.16 -4.96 3.96
C THR A 173 26.06 -4.71 5.17
N SER A 174 27.09 -5.55 5.37
CA SER A 174 28.00 -5.44 6.52
C SER A 174 28.77 -4.12 6.56
N GLY A 175 29.10 -3.64 7.75
CA GLY A 175 29.82 -2.37 7.94
C GLY A 175 31.17 -2.33 7.22
N ALA A 176 31.90 -3.45 7.17
CA ALA A 176 33.16 -3.56 6.44
C ALA A 176 32.97 -3.36 4.92
N ARG A 177 31.92 -4.00 4.34
CA ARG A 177 31.59 -3.85 2.93
C ARG A 177 31.15 -2.43 2.60
N ARG A 178 30.32 -1.80 3.48
CA ARG A 178 29.92 -0.40 3.32
C ARG A 178 31.10 0.56 3.26
N LYS A 179 32.09 0.40 4.18
CA LYS A 179 33.30 1.21 4.20
C LYS A 179 34.15 1.00 2.94
N ARG A 180 34.26 -0.24 2.44
CA ARG A 180 34.95 -0.53 1.19
C ARG A 180 34.29 0.13 -0.01
N GLN A 181 32.95 0.01 -0.14
CA GLN A 181 32.17 0.65 -1.20
C GLN A 181 32.29 2.18 -1.20
N GLN A 182 32.44 2.79 -0.03
CA GLN A 182 32.61 4.23 0.10
C GLN A 182 34.00 4.68 -0.38
N LYS A 183 35.03 3.90 -0.05
CA LYS A 183 36.43 4.20 -0.47
C LYS A 183 36.72 3.85 -1.93
N ASN A 184 36.10 2.82 -2.43
CA ASN A 184 36.28 2.29 -3.78
C ASN A 184 34.92 1.97 -4.39
N PRO A 185 34.21 2.98 -4.95
CA PRO A 185 32.88 2.83 -5.51
C PRO A 185 32.84 1.78 -6.62
N PRO A 186 31.81 0.91 -6.69
CA PRO A 186 31.60 0.05 -7.85
C PRO A 186 31.15 0.88 -9.06
N HIS A 187 31.26 0.34 -10.26
CA HIS A 187 30.75 1.00 -11.47
C HIS A 187 29.21 1.02 -11.49
N ILE A 188 28.57 -0.04 -10.99
CA ILE A 188 27.13 -0.15 -10.83
C ILE A 188 26.81 -0.48 -9.37
N LEU A 189 26.00 0.37 -8.72
CA LEU A 189 25.53 0.16 -7.35
C LEU A 189 24.01 -0.08 -7.36
N LEU A 190 23.59 -1.20 -6.78
CA LEU A 190 22.18 -1.57 -6.63
C LEU A 190 21.76 -1.31 -5.18
N THR A 191 20.64 -0.59 -4.98
CA THR A 191 20.25 -0.12 -3.65
C THR A 191 18.72 0.04 -3.49
N THR A 192 18.27 0.51 -2.32
CA THR A 192 16.88 0.86 -2.02
C THR A 192 16.75 2.35 -1.71
N PRO A 193 15.54 2.96 -1.77
CA PRO A 193 15.35 4.39 -1.47
C PRO A 193 15.92 4.81 -0.11
N GLU A 194 15.71 4.02 0.93
CA GLU A 194 16.17 4.29 2.29
C GLU A 194 17.70 4.26 2.38
N SER A 195 18.34 3.31 1.69
CA SER A 195 19.81 3.21 1.65
C SER A 195 20.44 4.35 0.85
N LEU A 196 19.75 4.82 -0.19
CA LEU A 196 20.17 5.99 -0.97
C LEU A 196 20.07 7.27 -0.11
N ALA A 197 18.96 7.48 0.60
CA ALA A 197 18.81 8.63 1.51
C ALA A 197 19.89 8.62 2.59
N LEU A 198 20.23 7.45 3.12
CA LEU A 198 21.35 7.31 4.06
C LEU A 198 22.71 7.69 3.41
N LEU A 199 22.97 7.27 2.17
CA LEU A 199 24.19 7.64 1.44
C LEU A 199 24.30 9.17 1.25
N LEU A 200 23.18 9.81 0.93
CA LEU A 200 23.11 11.27 0.76
C LEU A 200 23.31 12.07 2.06
N SER A 201 23.20 11.44 3.23
CA SER A 201 23.44 12.09 4.53
C SER A 201 24.90 12.19 4.92
N TYR A 202 25.81 11.61 4.14
CA TYR A 202 27.25 11.66 4.45
C TYR A 202 27.91 12.90 3.84
N PRO A 203 28.93 13.47 4.51
CA PRO A 203 29.63 14.67 4.02
C PRO A 203 30.35 14.49 2.67
N ASP A 204 30.75 13.25 2.34
CA ASP A 204 31.40 12.87 1.09
C ASP A 204 30.43 12.53 -0.05
N ALA A 205 29.11 12.69 0.17
CA ALA A 205 28.11 12.34 -0.82
C ALA A 205 28.32 13.04 -2.18
N ALA A 206 28.63 14.33 -2.17
CA ALA A 206 28.89 15.09 -3.38
C ALA A 206 30.06 14.48 -4.21
N THR A 207 31.15 14.11 -3.56
CA THR A 207 32.30 13.46 -4.22
C THR A 207 31.97 12.06 -4.66
N TYR A 208 31.27 11.29 -3.84
CA TYR A 208 30.88 9.92 -4.13
C TYR A 208 29.99 9.78 -5.37
N PHE A 209 29.08 10.74 -5.58
CA PHE A 209 28.13 10.74 -6.69
C PHE A 209 28.55 11.62 -7.87
N SER A 210 29.69 12.31 -7.82
CA SER A 210 30.12 13.26 -8.86
C SER A 210 30.32 12.63 -10.25
N THR A 211 30.63 11.33 -10.31
CA THR A 211 30.84 10.58 -11.56
C THR A 211 29.58 9.88 -12.07
N LEU A 212 28.43 10.02 -11.35
CA LEU A 212 27.18 9.35 -11.67
C LEU A 212 26.58 9.87 -12.98
N LYS A 213 26.32 8.97 -13.93
CA LYS A 213 25.71 9.33 -15.23
C LYS A 213 24.28 8.82 -15.37
N VAL A 214 23.94 7.71 -14.71
CA VAL A 214 22.63 7.07 -14.88
C VAL A 214 22.02 6.68 -13.53
N LEU A 215 20.78 7.09 -13.30
CA LEU A 215 19.91 6.57 -12.23
C LEU A 215 18.82 5.70 -12.86
N ILE A 216 18.80 4.42 -12.54
CA ILE A 216 17.74 3.50 -12.95
C ILE A 216 16.78 3.32 -11.78
N ILE A 217 15.52 3.66 -11.98
CA ILE A 217 14.42 3.44 -11.00
C ILE A 217 13.59 2.28 -11.52
N ASP A 218 13.62 1.16 -10.80
CA ASP A 218 12.85 -0.02 -11.20
C ASP A 218 11.52 -0.11 -10.43
N GLU A 219 10.55 -0.77 -11.03
CA GLU A 219 9.18 -0.93 -10.53
C GLU A 219 8.57 0.44 -10.15
N VAL A 220 8.69 1.43 -11.05
CA VAL A 220 8.20 2.81 -10.85
C VAL A 220 6.77 2.82 -10.30
N HIS A 221 5.89 1.95 -10.84
CA HIS A 221 4.50 1.84 -10.42
C HIS A 221 4.30 1.42 -8.95
N ALA A 222 5.30 0.76 -8.33
CA ALA A 222 5.26 0.38 -6.92
C ALA A 222 5.79 1.48 -5.99
N LEU A 223 6.43 2.51 -6.54
CA LEU A 223 7.03 3.63 -5.80
C LEU A 223 6.20 4.92 -5.96
N ALA A 224 5.78 5.23 -7.19
CA ALA A 224 5.04 6.46 -7.47
C ALA A 224 3.75 6.54 -6.64
N GLY A 225 3.49 7.72 -6.07
CA GLY A 225 2.35 7.95 -5.16
C GLY A 225 2.53 7.39 -3.74
N THR A 226 3.70 6.84 -3.40
CA THR A 226 4.01 6.38 -2.04
C THR A 226 5.04 7.29 -1.36
N LYS A 227 5.08 7.31 -0.03
CA LYS A 227 6.12 8.05 0.72
C LYS A 227 7.55 7.58 0.41
N ARG A 228 7.72 6.30 0.06
CA ARG A 228 9.03 5.79 -0.40
C ARG A 228 9.43 6.38 -1.75
N GLY A 229 8.45 6.54 -2.63
CA GLY A 229 8.63 7.23 -3.89
C GLY A 229 8.92 8.71 -3.70
N ASP A 230 8.24 9.39 -2.78
CA ASP A 230 8.51 10.79 -2.44
C ASP A 230 9.95 10.96 -1.95
N GLN A 231 10.43 10.07 -1.06
CA GLN A 231 11.82 10.05 -0.61
C GLN A 231 12.79 9.86 -1.78
N LEU A 232 12.46 8.96 -2.72
CA LEU A 232 13.32 8.66 -3.87
C LEU A 232 13.44 9.85 -4.83
N VAL A 233 12.34 10.53 -5.16
CA VAL A 233 12.42 11.68 -6.08
C VAL A 233 13.16 12.86 -5.45
N LEU A 234 13.03 13.08 -4.14
CA LEU A 234 13.84 14.05 -3.40
C LEU A 234 15.33 13.66 -3.40
N CYS A 235 15.65 12.39 -3.25
CA CYS A 235 17.03 11.91 -3.41
C CYS A 235 17.54 12.11 -4.85
N ALA A 236 16.70 11.85 -5.85
CA ALA A 236 17.06 12.03 -7.26
C ALA A 236 17.33 13.51 -7.60
N SER A 237 16.53 14.45 -7.05
CA SER A 237 16.79 15.89 -7.23
C SER A 237 18.14 16.28 -6.63
N ARG A 238 18.47 15.74 -5.44
CA ARG A 238 19.76 15.99 -4.80
C ARG A 238 20.93 15.39 -5.58
N LEU A 239 20.78 14.19 -6.15
CA LEU A 239 21.80 13.59 -7.02
C LEU A 239 22.10 14.45 -8.24
N ARG A 240 21.11 15.13 -8.82
CA ARG A 240 21.30 16.05 -9.95
C ARG A 240 22.13 17.30 -9.59
N VAL A 241 22.10 17.73 -8.33
CA VAL A 241 22.99 18.80 -7.86
C VAL A 241 24.44 18.32 -7.87
N PHE A 242 24.70 17.05 -7.52
CA PHE A 242 26.04 16.47 -7.49
C PHE A 242 26.52 16.00 -8.86
N ALA A 243 25.61 15.60 -9.72
CA ALA A 243 25.83 15.09 -11.07
C ALA A 243 24.85 15.75 -12.07
N PRO A 244 25.13 16.97 -12.57
CA PRO A 244 24.20 17.75 -13.40
C PRO A 244 23.79 17.09 -14.74
N VAL A 245 24.61 16.16 -15.23
CA VAL A 245 24.35 15.42 -16.49
C VAL A 245 23.63 14.09 -16.26
N LEU A 246 23.10 13.88 -15.06
CA LEU A 246 22.43 12.64 -14.68
C LEU A 246 21.18 12.38 -15.53
N ARG A 247 21.15 11.22 -16.20
CA ARG A 247 19.95 10.67 -16.86
C ARG A 247 19.19 9.80 -15.88
N ILE A 248 17.86 9.95 -15.84
CA ILE A 248 16.98 9.14 -15.01
C ILE A 248 16.17 8.20 -15.92
N ASN A 249 16.34 6.91 -15.73
CA ASN A 249 15.66 5.87 -16.47
C ASN A 249 14.67 5.14 -15.56
N GLY A 250 13.37 5.32 -15.79
CA GLY A 250 12.31 4.58 -15.11
C GLY A 250 12.01 3.28 -15.85
N LEU A 251 11.83 2.19 -15.09
CA LEU A 251 11.35 0.90 -15.59
C LEU A 251 10.03 0.57 -14.89
N SER A 252 8.99 0.26 -15.67
CA SER A 252 7.67 -0.03 -15.12
C SER A 252 6.99 -1.17 -15.88
N ALA A 253 6.10 -1.89 -15.19
CA ALA A 253 5.06 -2.66 -15.85
C ALA A 253 4.03 -1.71 -16.50
N THR A 254 3.03 -2.26 -17.16
CA THR A 254 1.89 -1.50 -17.69
C THR A 254 1.20 -0.68 -16.59
N VAL A 255 0.84 0.55 -16.88
CA VAL A 255 0.25 1.53 -15.94
C VAL A 255 -0.87 2.33 -16.58
N ALA A 256 -1.86 2.71 -15.77
CA ALA A 256 -3.04 3.46 -16.23
C ALA A 256 -2.69 4.90 -16.70
N HIS A 257 -1.72 5.55 -16.05
CA HIS A 257 -1.37 6.95 -16.28
C HIS A 257 0.09 7.14 -16.75
N PRO A 258 0.46 6.73 -17.98
CA PRO A 258 1.85 6.76 -18.46
C PRO A 258 2.51 8.14 -18.41
N PHE A 259 1.77 9.20 -18.73
CA PHE A 259 2.30 10.57 -18.74
C PHE A 259 2.52 11.11 -17.32
N ALA A 260 1.65 10.78 -16.36
CA ALA A 260 1.85 11.14 -14.97
C ALA A 260 3.06 10.41 -14.36
N MET A 261 3.26 9.14 -14.71
CA MET A 261 4.46 8.38 -14.34
C MET A 261 5.72 8.94 -15.01
N ALA A 262 5.64 9.36 -16.25
CA ALA A 262 6.73 10.05 -16.94
C ALA A 262 7.11 11.36 -16.22
N ALA A 263 6.12 12.18 -15.86
CA ALA A 263 6.37 13.38 -15.07
C ALA A 263 7.01 13.07 -13.71
N TRP A 264 6.59 12.01 -13.04
CA TRP A 264 7.13 11.59 -11.76
C TRP A 264 8.61 11.15 -11.85
N VAL A 265 9.02 10.48 -12.93
CA VAL A 265 10.42 10.07 -13.19
C VAL A 265 11.24 11.24 -13.74
N SER A 266 10.59 12.22 -14.37
CA SER A 266 11.28 13.32 -15.07
C SER A 266 12.19 14.13 -14.12
N PRO A 267 13.39 14.47 -14.58
CA PRO A 267 14.29 15.35 -13.82
C PRO A 267 13.74 16.76 -13.55
N THR A 268 12.74 17.21 -14.30
CA THR A 268 12.12 18.54 -14.18
C THR A 268 10.69 18.48 -13.66
N GLY A 269 10.18 17.28 -13.37
CA GLY A 269 8.78 17.06 -13.00
C GLY A 269 7.79 17.23 -14.16
N GLN A 270 8.26 17.32 -15.41
CA GLN A 270 7.42 17.49 -16.59
C GLN A 270 7.55 16.29 -17.55
N SER A 271 6.44 15.75 -18.02
CA SER A 271 6.44 14.60 -18.93
C SER A 271 7.04 14.90 -20.30
N ALA A 272 7.12 16.17 -20.68
CA ALA A 272 7.71 16.60 -21.94
C ALA A 272 9.24 16.42 -21.99
N ASP A 273 9.90 16.40 -20.83
CA ASP A 273 11.36 16.33 -20.70
C ASP A 273 11.90 14.90 -20.54
N ILE A 274 11.04 13.91 -20.78
CA ILE A 274 11.41 12.50 -20.69
C ILE A 274 10.85 11.72 -21.87
N ARG A 275 11.64 10.79 -22.41
CA ARG A 275 11.19 9.90 -23.50
C ARG A 275 10.34 8.78 -22.95
N LEU A 276 9.08 8.71 -23.34
CA LEU A 276 8.21 7.57 -23.06
C LEU A 276 8.45 6.46 -24.09
N VAL A 277 8.96 5.32 -23.65
CA VAL A 277 9.18 4.11 -24.45
C VAL A 277 8.15 3.08 -24.04
N LYS A 278 7.30 2.63 -24.96
CA LYS A 278 6.36 1.53 -24.76
C LYS A 278 6.85 0.31 -25.51
N ALA A 279 6.94 -0.82 -24.83
CA ALA A 279 7.15 -2.10 -25.50
C ALA A 279 5.85 -2.57 -26.17
N GLU A 280 5.98 -3.49 -27.10
CA GLU A 280 4.84 -4.21 -27.66
C GLU A 280 4.14 -5.01 -26.57
N ASP A 281 2.82 -5.11 -26.67
CA ASP A 281 2.04 -5.95 -25.77
C ASP A 281 2.37 -7.44 -26.03
N GLY A 282 2.39 -8.24 -24.97
CA GLY A 282 2.56 -9.67 -25.08
C GLY A 282 1.31 -10.37 -25.61
N VAL A 283 1.39 -11.69 -25.76
CA VAL A 283 0.24 -12.53 -26.12
C VAL A 283 -0.84 -12.40 -25.04
N ARG A 284 -2.11 -12.35 -25.50
CA ARG A 284 -3.29 -12.26 -24.63
C ARG A 284 -3.27 -13.38 -23.59
N PRO A 285 -3.43 -13.09 -22.30
CA PRO A 285 -3.41 -14.12 -21.26
C PRO A 285 -4.66 -15.02 -21.31
N ASP A 286 -4.49 -16.25 -20.86
CA ASP A 286 -5.56 -17.24 -20.70
C ASP A 286 -6.10 -17.16 -19.26
N VAL A 287 -7.26 -16.51 -19.07
CA VAL A 287 -7.81 -16.21 -17.74
C VAL A 287 -9.17 -16.88 -17.57
N HIS A 288 -9.32 -17.71 -16.53
CA HIS A 288 -10.56 -18.40 -16.20
C HIS A 288 -10.96 -18.21 -14.74
N VAL A 289 -12.27 -18.25 -14.46
CA VAL A 289 -12.79 -18.32 -13.10
C VAL A 289 -12.87 -19.77 -12.67
N LEU A 290 -12.21 -20.11 -11.57
CA LEU A 290 -12.18 -21.45 -10.97
C LEU A 290 -13.23 -21.52 -9.87
N LEU A 291 -14.32 -22.21 -10.13
CA LEU A 291 -15.39 -22.43 -9.17
C LEU A 291 -15.14 -23.69 -8.33
N PRO A 292 -15.69 -23.78 -7.12
CA PRO A 292 -15.71 -25.02 -6.36
C PRO A 292 -16.36 -26.14 -7.18
N ASP A 293 -15.95 -27.40 -6.94
CA ASP A 293 -16.58 -28.58 -7.57
C ASP A 293 -18.11 -28.60 -7.34
N GLN A 294 -18.84 -29.38 -8.16
CA GLN A 294 -20.32 -29.45 -8.11
C GLN A 294 -20.93 -29.73 -6.72
N ARG A 295 -20.13 -30.24 -5.78
CA ARG A 295 -20.48 -30.38 -4.36
C ARG A 295 -20.00 -29.18 -3.50
N GLY A 296 -19.24 -28.24 -4.05
CA GLY A 296 -18.70 -27.10 -3.36
C GLY A 296 -19.74 -26.00 -3.21
N TYR A 297 -20.03 -25.66 -1.96
CA TYR A 297 -20.90 -24.54 -1.65
C TYR A 297 -20.17 -23.23 -1.91
N LEU A 298 -20.77 -22.32 -2.68
CA LEU A 298 -20.29 -20.95 -2.84
C LEU A 298 -20.87 -20.09 -1.71
N PRO A 299 -20.05 -19.67 -0.71
CA PRO A 299 -20.54 -18.96 0.46
C PRO A 299 -21.21 -17.63 0.10
N TRP A 300 -22.16 -17.19 0.93
CA TRP A 300 -22.76 -15.86 0.82
C TRP A 300 -21.79 -14.74 1.17
N ALA A 301 -20.99 -14.98 2.20
CA ALA A 301 -19.98 -14.07 2.68
C ALA A 301 -18.75 -14.89 3.16
N GLY A 302 -17.57 -14.30 3.12
CA GLY A 302 -16.33 -14.96 3.51
C GLY A 302 -15.19 -14.47 2.64
N ARG A 303 -13.95 -14.69 3.11
CA ARG A 303 -12.75 -14.22 2.43
C ARG A 303 -11.68 -15.29 2.38
N THR A 304 -11.96 -16.49 2.89
CA THR A 304 -10.93 -17.53 3.02
C THR A 304 -10.68 -18.29 1.72
N GLY A 305 -11.72 -18.50 0.91
CA GLY A 305 -11.64 -19.28 -0.33
C GLY A 305 -11.39 -20.78 -0.11
N LEU A 306 -11.58 -21.28 1.11
CA LEU A 306 -11.33 -22.67 1.46
C LEU A 306 -12.23 -23.65 0.70
N GLY A 307 -13.44 -23.24 0.32
CA GLY A 307 -14.35 -24.05 -0.48
C GLY A 307 -13.79 -24.46 -1.85
N SER A 308 -12.79 -23.74 -2.36
CA SER A 308 -12.14 -24.09 -3.64
C SER A 308 -10.86 -24.91 -3.47
N ALA A 309 -10.50 -25.35 -2.24
CA ALA A 309 -9.21 -26.00 -1.97
C ALA A 309 -9.01 -27.27 -2.83
N THR A 310 -10.03 -28.11 -2.96
CA THR A 310 -9.97 -29.35 -3.79
C THR A 310 -9.77 -29.03 -5.27
N ALA A 311 -10.49 -28.04 -5.81
CA ALA A 311 -10.34 -27.62 -7.19
C ALA A 311 -8.94 -27.00 -7.44
N ILE A 312 -8.44 -26.19 -6.49
CA ILE A 312 -7.09 -25.63 -6.52
C ILE A 312 -6.04 -26.76 -6.53
N LEU A 313 -6.19 -27.77 -5.68
CA LEU A 313 -5.26 -28.88 -5.60
C LEU A 313 -5.23 -29.69 -6.91
N ALA A 314 -6.38 -29.90 -7.53
CA ALA A 314 -6.48 -30.56 -8.84
C ALA A 314 -5.74 -29.77 -9.94
N GLU A 315 -5.83 -28.45 -9.95
CA GLU A 315 -5.07 -27.61 -10.90
C GLU A 315 -3.56 -27.60 -10.60
N ILE A 316 -3.15 -27.60 -9.33
CA ILE A 316 -1.74 -27.75 -8.94
C ILE A 316 -1.17 -29.08 -9.44
N ALA A 317 -1.93 -30.18 -9.37
CA ALA A 317 -1.48 -31.47 -9.84
C ALA A 317 -1.22 -31.52 -11.37
N ARG A 318 -1.90 -30.67 -12.15
CA ARG A 318 -1.75 -30.61 -13.63
C ARG A 318 -0.55 -29.78 -14.08
N ALA A 319 -0.09 -28.82 -13.26
CA ALA A 319 1.00 -27.91 -13.60
C ALA A 319 2.35 -28.37 -13.02
N ARG A 320 3.47 -27.88 -13.56
CA ARG A 320 4.81 -28.11 -13.00
C ARG A 320 5.06 -27.27 -11.77
N LEU A 321 4.76 -25.97 -11.87
CA LEU A 321 4.83 -25.03 -10.75
C LEU A 321 3.68 -24.02 -10.82
N THR A 322 2.93 -23.90 -9.73
CA THR A 322 1.82 -22.97 -9.56
C THR A 322 2.12 -21.96 -8.46
N ILE A 323 1.92 -20.66 -8.71
CA ILE A 323 1.88 -19.69 -7.61
C ILE A 323 0.41 -19.44 -7.24
N VAL A 324 0.05 -19.71 -5.98
CA VAL A 324 -1.28 -19.47 -5.43
C VAL A 324 -1.26 -18.17 -4.64
N PHE A 325 -1.73 -17.09 -5.24
CA PHE A 325 -1.82 -15.79 -4.60
C PHE A 325 -3.06 -15.65 -3.74
N VAL A 326 -2.87 -15.08 -2.56
CA VAL A 326 -3.95 -14.75 -1.62
C VAL A 326 -3.84 -13.29 -1.17
N ASN A 327 -4.94 -12.74 -0.63
CA ASN A 327 -5.00 -11.31 -0.29
C ASN A 327 -4.47 -10.99 1.13
N SER A 328 -4.34 -11.97 2.01
CA SER A 328 -3.84 -11.75 3.38
C SER A 328 -2.95 -12.89 3.88
N ARG A 329 -2.09 -12.58 4.85
CA ARG A 329 -1.23 -13.59 5.51
C ARG A 329 -2.05 -14.66 6.23
N ALA A 330 -3.16 -14.25 6.86
CA ALA A 330 -4.09 -15.17 7.52
C ALA A 330 -4.72 -16.14 6.51
N GLN A 331 -5.15 -15.64 5.35
CA GLN A 331 -5.67 -16.48 4.27
C GLN A 331 -4.61 -17.45 3.74
N ALA A 332 -3.33 -17.00 3.63
CA ALA A 332 -2.23 -17.86 3.21
C ALA A 332 -2.05 -19.06 4.15
N GLU A 333 -2.04 -18.83 5.46
CA GLU A 333 -1.91 -19.88 6.46
C GLU A 333 -3.08 -20.86 6.42
N LEU A 334 -4.32 -20.35 6.35
CA LEU A 334 -5.53 -21.19 6.31
C LEU A 334 -5.60 -22.02 5.03
N LEU A 335 -5.36 -21.40 3.89
CA LEU A 335 -5.40 -22.11 2.61
C LEU A 335 -4.29 -23.17 2.53
N PHE A 336 -3.07 -22.81 2.97
CA PHE A 336 -1.97 -23.76 3.02
C PHE A 336 -2.32 -25.00 3.87
N GLN A 337 -2.93 -24.80 5.03
CA GLN A 337 -3.40 -25.90 5.89
C GLN A 337 -4.46 -26.76 5.21
N ALA A 338 -5.45 -26.13 4.54
CA ALA A 338 -6.50 -26.86 3.83
C ALA A 338 -5.92 -27.68 2.68
N LEU A 339 -5.06 -27.06 1.84
CA LEU A 339 -4.37 -27.78 0.76
C LEU A 339 -3.52 -28.94 1.30
N TRP A 340 -2.80 -28.74 2.40
CA TRP A 340 -1.97 -29.78 3.00
C TRP A 340 -2.78 -30.94 3.55
N LYS A 341 -3.94 -30.67 4.16
CA LYS A 341 -4.85 -31.68 4.70
C LYS A 341 -5.40 -32.59 3.60
N ASP A 342 -5.76 -32.02 2.45
CA ASP A 342 -6.39 -32.71 1.34
C ASP A 342 -5.37 -33.28 0.32
N ASN A 343 -4.05 -33.06 0.55
CA ASN A 343 -2.95 -33.44 -0.32
C ASN A 343 -2.60 -34.95 -0.22
N ALA A 344 -3.49 -35.79 -0.75
CA ALA A 344 -3.29 -37.23 -0.75
C ALA A 344 -2.05 -37.69 -1.55
N ASP A 345 -1.71 -36.94 -2.61
CA ASP A 345 -0.59 -37.25 -3.51
C ASP A 345 0.77 -36.74 -2.99
N ASN A 346 0.80 -36.14 -1.80
CA ASN A 346 1.99 -35.55 -1.19
C ASN A 346 2.74 -34.56 -2.10
N LEU A 347 2.02 -33.76 -2.88
CA LEU A 347 2.61 -32.73 -3.71
C LEU A 347 3.39 -31.73 -2.83
N PRO A 348 4.63 -31.37 -3.22
CA PRO A 348 5.44 -30.41 -2.48
C PRO A 348 4.89 -28.99 -2.63
N ILE A 349 4.20 -28.50 -1.60
CA ILE A 349 3.59 -27.18 -1.53
C ILE A 349 4.34 -26.32 -0.51
N GLY A 350 4.76 -25.12 -0.91
CA GLY A 350 5.43 -24.13 -0.06
C GLY A 350 4.48 -23.03 0.42
N LEU A 351 4.88 -22.33 1.49
CA LEU A 351 4.20 -21.14 2.01
C LEU A 351 5.17 -19.96 2.04
N HIS A 352 4.75 -18.78 1.50
CA HIS A 352 5.60 -17.61 1.41
C HIS A 352 4.85 -16.31 1.73
N HIS A 353 5.16 -15.69 2.87
CA HIS A 353 4.65 -14.35 3.24
C HIS A 353 5.60 -13.62 4.20
N GLY A 354 5.42 -12.30 4.34
CA GLY A 354 6.33 -11.41 5.04
C GLY A 354 6.55 -11.70 6.55
N SER A 355 5.62 -12.41 7.21
CA SER A 355 5.75 -12.76 8.63
C SER A 355 6.56 -14.03 8.91
N LEU A 356 6.93 -14.78 7.87
CA LEU A 356 7.81 -15.94 8.01
C LEU A 356 9.24 -15.50 8.33
N ASP A 357 9.96 -16.36 9.05
CA ASP A 357 11.40 -16.19 9.25
C ASP A 357 12.16 -16.11 7.91
N ALA A 358 13.16 -15.23 7.84
CA ALA A 358 13.92 -14.98 6.60
C ALA A 358 14.53 -16.25 6.01
N ALA A 359 15.09 -17.14 6.85
CA ALA A 359 15.69 -18.38 6.38
C ALA A 359 14.64 -19.37 5.83
N ARG A 360 13.39 -19.31 6.32
CA ARG A 360 12.29 -20.11 5.75
C ARG A 360 11.91 -19.58 4.37
N ARG A 361 11.81 -18.27 4.22
CA ARG A 361 11.51 -17.63 2.92
C ARG A 361 12.57 -17.97 1.87
N SER A 362 13.85 -17.75 2.19
CA SER A 362 14.95 -18.13 1.28
C SER A 362 14.90 -19.59 0.84
N ARG A 363 14.59 -20.53 1.75
CA ARG A 363 14.47 -21.95 1.38
C ARG A 363 13.34 -22.21 0.39
N VAL A 364 12.19 -21.54 0.55
CA VAL A 364 11.08 -21.65 -0.43
C VAL A 364 11.49 -21.04 -1.76
N GLU A 365 12.15 -19.88 -1.75
CA GLU A 365 12.67 -19.21 -2.95
C GLU A 365 13.69 -20.09 -3.70
N GLU A 366 14.64 -20.69 -2.97
CA GLU A 366 15.63 -21.62 -3.54
C GLU A 366 14.96 -22.89 -4.09
N ALA A 367 13.95 -23.45 -3.39
CA ALA A 367 13.23 -24.63 -3.87
C ALA A 367 12.38 -24.32 -5.11
N MET A 368 11.80 -23.11 -5.22
CA MET A 368 11.14 -22.64 -6.44
C MET A 368 12.14 -22.56 -7.61
N ALA A 369 13.29 -21.92 -7.40
CA ALA A 369 14.32 -21.77 -8.43
C ALA A 369 14.85 -23.14 -8.95
N ARG A 370 14.90 -24.16 -8.07
CA ARG A 370 15.29 -25.53 -8.46
C ARG A 370 14.14 -26.36 -9.01
N SER A 371 12.92 -25.84 -9.08
CA SER A 371 11.71 -26.58 -9.47
C SER A 371 11.40 -27.77 -8.55
N ASP A 372 11.78 -27.69 -7.26
CA ASP A 372 11.52 -28.73 -6.25
C ASP A 372 10.07 -28.66 -5.72
N LEU A 373 9.34 -27.58 -6.00
CA LEU A 373 7.97 -27.36 -5.56
C LEU A 373 6.96 -27.50 -6.70
N ARG A 374 5.76 -27.98 -6.36
CA ARG A 374 4.59 -28.00 -7.27
C ARG A 374 3.74 -26.77 -7.11
N ALA A 375 3.68 -26.20 -5.91
CA ALA A 375 2.97 -24.95 -5.67
C ALA A 375 3.61 -24.14 -4.53
N VAL A 376 3.35 -22.82 -4.55
CA VAL A 376 3.65 -21.92 -3.44
C VAL A 376 2.44 -21.05 -3.17
N VAL A 377 1.91 -21.11 -1.93
CA VAL A 377 0.88 -20.19 -1.45
C VAL A 377 1.56 -18.90 -0.98
N ALA A 378 1.22 -17.79 -1.61
CA ALA A 378 1.92 -16.53 -1.38
C ALA A 378 0.98 -15.34 -1.24
N THR A 379 1.41 -14.32 -0.49
CA THR A 379 0.83 -12.98 -0.49
C THR A 379 1.55 -12.09 -1.50
N SER A 380 1.44 -10.76 -1.37
CA SER A 380 2.17 -9.79 -2.20
C SER A 380 3.70 -9.92 -2.18
N SER A 381 4.25 -10.79 -1.36
CA SER A 381 5.70 -11.01 -1.29
C SER A 381 6.33 -11.56 -2.58
N LEU A 382 5.52 -12.14 -3.48
CA LEU A 382 5.93 -12.62 -4.81
C LEU A 382 5.31 -11.80 -5.97
N ASP A 383 4.63 -10.68 -5.68
CA ASP A 383 4.03 -9.81 -6.72
C ASP A 383 5.12 -9.15 -7.61
N LEU A 384 6.31 -8.85 -7.06
CA LEU A 384 7.34 -8.05 -7.70
C LEU A 384 8.54 -8.88 -8.21
N GLY A 385 8.99 -8.57 -9.38
CA GLY A 385 10.27 -8.59 -10.07
C GLY A 385 11.24 -9.78 -9.97
N LEU A 386 10.94 -10.89 -9.35
CA LEU A 386 11.82 -12.04 -9.28
C LEU A 386 11.51 -13.01 -10.44
N ASP A 387 12.55 -13.49 -11.10
CA ASP A 387 12.44 -14.56 -12.09
C ASP A 387 12.49 -15.91 -11.34
N TRP A 388 11.34 -16.55 -11.23
CA TRP A 388 11.18 -17.81 -10.50
C TRP A 388 11.32 -19.04 -11.42
N GLY A 389 11.83 -18.87 -12.63
CA GLY A 389 11.94 -19.97 -13.60
C GLY A 389 10.60 -20.39 -14.19
N ALA A 390 10.36 -21.68 -14.36
CA ALA A 390 9.21 -22.21 -15.10
C ALA A 390 7.92 -22.24 -14.27
N VAL A 391 7.34 -21.09 -13.94
CA VAL A 391 5.97 -20.99 -13.40
C VAL A 391 4.99 -21.17 -14.56
N ASP A 392 4.18 -22.21 -14.55
CA ASP A 392 3.24 -22.52 -15.64
C ASP A 392 1.94 -21.72 -15.50
N GLN A 393 1.47 -21.50 -14.27
CA GLN A 393 0.19 -20.82 -14.01
C GLN A 393 0.19 -20.09 -12.67
N ILE A 394 -0.70 -19.12 -12.56
CA ILE A 394 -1.05 -18.53 -11.28
C ILE A 394 -2.51 -18.86 -10.91
N ILE A 395 -2.78 -18.96 -9.62
CA ILE A 395 -4.14 -19.03 -9.08
C ILE A 395 -4.30 -17.85 -8.11
N GLN A 396 -5.28 -16.99 -8.37
CA GLN A 396 -5.66 -15.92 -7.47
C GLN A 396 -6.84 -16.38 -6.62
N VAL A 397 -6.67 -16.53 -5.30
CA VAL A 397 -7.73 -16.92 -4.37
C VAL A 397 -8.28 -15.69 -3.66
N GLY A 398 -9.59 -15.50 -3.77
CA GLY A 398 -10.26 -14.25 -3.46
C GLY A 398 -10.12 -13.23 -4.60
N ALA A 399 -11.04 -12.30 -4.67
CA ALA A 399 -11.02 -11.28 -5.73
C ALA A 399 -9.74 -10.42 -5.70
N PRO A 400 -9.20 -10.03 -6.86
CA PRO A 400 -7.89 -9.39 -6.97
C PRO A 400 -7.86 -7.96 -6.43
N LYS A 401 -9.01 -7.29 -6.27
CA LYS A 401 -9.23 -5.90 -5.82
C LYS A 401 -8.71 -4.81 -6.76
N GLN A 402 -7.73 -5.12 -7.61
CA GLN A 402 -7.12 -4.19 -8.58
C GLN A 402 -6.73 -4.94 -9.84
N ILE A 403 -7.09 -4.39 -11.00
CA ILE A 403 -6.81 -4.97 -12.33
C ILE A 403 -5.30 -4.96 -12.59
N SER A 404 -4.65 -3.84 -12.35
CA SER A 404 -3.20 -3.68 -12.55
C SER A 404 -2.39 -4.71 -11.75
N ARG A 405 -2.79 -4.98 -10.51
CA ARG A 405 -2.14 -5.99 -9.69
C ARG A 405 -2.37 -7.40 -10.19
N LEU A 406 -3.59 -7.70 -10.64
CA LEU A 406 -3.87 -8.99 -11.28
C LEU A 406 -3.01 -9.20 -12.52
N THR A 407 -2.91 -8.19 -13.39
CA THR A 407 -2.06 -8.22 -14.59
C THR A 407 -0.59 -8.47 -14.24
N GLN A 408 -0.07 -7.86 -13.17
CA GLN A 408 1.29 -8.10 -12.68
C GLN A 408 1.49 -9.54 -12.18
N ARG A 409 0.50 -10.11 -11.48
CA ARG A 409 0.50 -11.51 -11.02
C ARG A 409 0.45 -12.48 -12.19
N ILE A 410 -0.43 -12.23 -13.16
CA ILE A 410 -0.52 -13.01 -14.41
C ILE A 410 0.83 -13.06 -15.11
N GLY A 411 1.52 -11.93 -15.18
CA GLY A 411 2.86 -11.85 -15.75
C GLY A 411 3.94 -12.63 -14.97
N ARG A 412 3.65 -13.27 -13.84
CA ARG A 412 4.57 -14.23 -13.17
C ARG A 412 4.50 -15.61 -13.80
N ALA A 413 3.42 -15.97 -14.47
CA ALA A 413 3.32 -17.20 -15.22
C ALA A 413 3.95 -17.02 -16.60
N ASN A 414 4.63 -18.06 -17.07
CA ASN A 414 5.19 -18.17 -18.40
C ASN A 414 5.96 -16.92 -18.87
N HIS A 415 7.14 -16.68 -18.30
CA HIS A 415 8.00 -15.50 -18.51
C HIS A 415 8.39 -15.21 -19.98
N ARG A 416 7.62 -15.69 -20.96
CA ARG A 416 7.82 -15.49 -22.39
C ARG A 416 6.70 -14.64 -22.96
N MET A 417 7.04 -13.66 -23.78
CA MET A 417 6.05 -12.80 -24.44
C MET A 417 5.27 -13.49 -25.57
N ASP A 418 5.77 -14.62 -26.07
CA ASP A 418 5.28 -15.37 -27.22
C ASP A 418 4.31 -16.50 -26.86
N GLU A 419 4.11 -16.76 -25.56
CA GLU A 419 3.19 -17.77 -25.08
C GLU A 419 2.19 -17.14 -24.08
N PRO A 420 0.88 -17.58 -24.06
CA PRO A 420 -0.10 -17.03 -23.14
C PRO A 420 0.22 -17.41 -21.68
N SER A 421 0.15 -16.43 -20.78
CA SER A 421 0.20 -16.67 -19.34
C SER A 421 -1.15 -17.20 -18.86
N ARG A 422 -1.16 -18.34 -18.16
CA ARG A 422 -2.39 -18.95 -17.62
C ARG A 422 -2.68 -18.45 -16.20
N ALA A 423 -3.94 -18.02 -15.98
CA ALA A 423 -4.40 -17.54 -14.68
C ALA A 423 -5.78 -18.08 -14.33
N LEU A 424 -5.94 -18.50 -13.08
CA LEU A 424 -7.21 -18.96 -12.54
C LEU A 424 -7.63 -18.05 -11.37
N LEU A 425 -8.88 -17.58 -11.39
CA LEU A 425 -9.44 -16.73 -10.35
C LEU A 425 -10.43 -17.56 -9.52
N ALA A 426 -10.11 -17.82 -8.25
CA ALA A 426 -10.93 -18.63 -7.35
C ALA A 426 -11.67 -17.71 -6.36
N PRO A 427 -12.93 -17.33 -6.61
CA PRO A 427 -13.70 -16.44 -5.74
C PRO A 427 -13.99 -17.11 -4.39
N ALA A 428 -13.99 -16.33 -3.32
CA ALA A 428 -14.29 -16.81 -1.97
C ALA A 428 -15.78 -16.71 -1.59
N ASN A 429 -16.56 -15.92 -2.32
CA ASN A 429 -18.00 -15.73 -2.09
C ASN A 429 -18.72 -15.28 -3.37
N ARG A 430 -20.07 -15.14 -3.30
CA ARG A 430 -20.90 -14.80 -4.47
C ARG A 430 -20.57 -13.43 -5.09
N PHE A 431 -20.30 -12.40 -4.29
CA PHE A 431 -19.88 -11.10 -4.81
C PHE A 431 -18.52 -11.17 -5.51
N GLU A 432 -17.60 -11.95 -4.96
CA GLU A 432 -16.28 -12.12 -5.57
C GLU A 432 -16.33 -12.88 -6.91
N VAL A 433 -17.41 -13.63 -7.21
CA VAL A 433 -17.63 -14.17 -8.58
C VAL A 433 -17.78 -13.02 -9.56
N LEU A 434 -18.63 -12.03 -9.24
CA LEU A 434 -18.82 -10.85 -10.09
C LEU A 434 -17.52 -10.06 -10.26
N GLU A 435 -16.78 -9.90 -9.18
CA GLU A 435 -15.51 -9.19 -9.19
C GLU A 435 -14.43 -9.94 -10.00
N CYS A 436 -14.40 -11.27 -9.93
CA CYS A 436 -13.48 -12.09 -10.72
C CYS A 436 -13.82 -12.04 -12.22
N GLU A 437 -15.11 -12.12 -12.59
CA GLU A 437 -15.54 -11.98 -13.99
C GLU A 437 -15.25 -10.58 -14.51
N ALA A 438 -15.55 -9.53 -13.74
CA ALA A 438 -15.20 -8.14 -14.06
C ALA A 438 -13.69 -7.97 -14.27
N ALA A 439 -12.87 -8.53 -13.38
CA ALA A 439 -11.42 -8.46 -13.49
C ALA A 439 -10.87 -9.23 -14.69
N LYS A 440 -11.45 -10.39 -15.01
CA LYS A 440 -11.11 -11.18 -16.20
C LYS A 440 -11.37 -10.36 -17.46
N GLU A 441 -12.56 -9.80 -17.62
CA GLU A 441 -12.92 -9.00 -18.79
C GLU A 441 -12.01 -7.76 -18.93
N ALA A 442 -11.77 -7.03 -17.84
CA ALA A 442 -10.88 -5.88 -17.84
C ALA A 442 -9.44 -6.24 -18.28
N VAL A 443 -8.89 -7.37 -17.78
CA VAL A 443 -7.56 -7.85 -18.22
C VAL A 443 -7.55 -8.20 -19.70
N LEU A 444 -8.60 -8.87 -20.19
CA LEU A 444 -8.70 -9.27 -21.60
C LEU A 444 -8.87 -8.08 -22.54
N HIS A 445 -9.37 -6.95 -22.06
CA HIS A 445 -9.47 -5.67 -22.80
C HIS A 445 -8.28 -4.74 -22.55
N HIS A 446 -7.22 -5.20 -21.86
CA HIS A 446 -6.04 -4.39 -21.50
C HIS A 446 -6.38 -3.12 -20.70
N GLU A 447 -7.50 -3.13 -19.98
CA GLU A 447 -7.85 -2.06 -19.06
C GLU A 447 -6.96 -2.14 -17.82
N LEU A 448 -6.61 -0.98 -17.31
CA LEU A 448 -5.78 -0.85 -16.11
C LEU A 448 -6.45 0.13 -15.16
N ASP A 449 -6.35 -0.17 -13.91
CA ASP A 449 -6.73 0.73 -12.83
C ASP A 449 -5.49 1.34 -12.18
N GLY A 450 -5.70 2.44 -11.48
CA GLY A 450 -4.67 3.15 -10.74
C GLY A 450 -5.00 4.63 -10.69
N GLU A 451 -4.45 5.30 -9.71
CA GLU A 451 -4.54 6.74 -9.58
C GLU A 451 -3.23 7.39 -10.03
N PRO A 452 -3.27 8.63 -10.53
CA PRO A 452 -2.04 9.37 -10.81
C PRO A 452 -1.25 9.57 -9.50
N PRO A 453 0.10 9.71 -9.57
CA PRO A 453 0.89 10.01 -8.39
C PRO A 453 0.38 11.27 -7.68
N ARG A 454 0.18 11.17 -6.38
CA ARG A 454 -0.30 12.25 -5.52
C ARG A 454 0.77 13.32 -5.25
N ALA A 455 0.36 14.42 -4.62
CA ALA A 455 1.28 15.40 -4.06
C ALA A 455 2.22 14.79 -3.01
N GLY A 456 3.43 15.31 -2.92
CA GLY A 456 4.48 14.77 -2.03
C GLY A 456 4.16 14.99 -0.54
N ALA A 457 4.48 14.01 0.28
CA ALA A 457 4.21 14.03 1.71
C ALA A 457 5.13 15.01 2.46
N LEU A 458 4.54 15.87 3.28
CA LEU A 458 5.26 16.93 4.00
C LEU A 458 6.21 16.40 5.09
N ASP A 459 5.89 15.27 5.71
CA ASP A 459 6.76 14.59 6.68
C ASP A 459 8.01 13.99 6.03
N VAL A 460 7.89 13.50 4.80
CA VAL A 460 9.04 13.04 4.00
C VAL A 460 9.94 14.20 3.62
N LEU A 461 9.36 15.34 3.26
CA LEU A 461 10.11 16.56 2.97
C LEU A 461 10.85 17.06 4.23
N ALA A 462 10.20 17.02 5.41
CA ALA A 462 10.86 17.38 6.68
C ALA A 462 12.08 16.47 6.95
N GLN A 463 11.95 15.15 6.72
CA GLN A 463 13.09 14.23 6.81
C GLN A 463 14.20 14.60 5.80
N HIS A 464 13.85 14.94 4.58
CA HIS A 464 14.81 15.30 3.53
C HIS A 464 15.59 16.58 3.87
N VAL A 465 14.96 17.60 4.44
CA VAL A 465 15.61 18.83 4.93
C VAL A 465 16.69 18.47 5.95
N LEU A 466 16.37 17.62 6.93
CA LEU A 466 17.33 17.19 7.94
C LEU A 466 18.46 16.33 7.35
N VAL A 467 18.15 15.42 6.43
CA VAL A 467 19.14 14.58 5.72
C VAL A 467 20.11 15.45 4.92
N THR A 468 19.61 16.49 4.25
CA THR A 468 20.42 17.46 3.52
C THR A 468 21.36 18.19 4.46
N ALA A 469 20.88 18.68 5.60
CA ALA A 469 21.72 19.32 6.63
C ALA A 469 22.81 18.40 7.19
N CYS A 470 22.53 17.09 7.29
CA CYS A 470 23.51 16.09 7.75
C CYS A 470 24.67 15.87 6.77
N SER A 471 24.51 16.20 5.49
CA SER A 471 25.58 16.12 4.48
C SER A 471 26.44 17.39 4.45
N GLY A 472 25.91 18.53 4.87
CA GLY A 472 26.55 19.82 4.90
C GLY A 472 25.56 20.97 4.99
N PRO A 473 26.07 22.22 5.19
CA PRO A 473 25.20 23.39 5.24
C PRO A 473 24.52 23.67 3.91
N PHE A 474 23.35 24.29 3.97
CA PHE A 474 22.58 24.62 2.77
C PHE A 474 21.78 25.92 2.94
N PHE A 475 21.46 26.58 1.83
CA PHE A 475 20.55 27.71 1.79
C PHE A 475 19.11 27.19 1.56
N PRO A 476 18.11 27.62 2.37
CA PRO A 476 16.70 27.22 2.17
C PRO A 476 16.17 27.49 0.77
N ASP A 477 16.55 28.65 0.17
CA ASP A 477 16.09 29.02 -1.17
C ASP A 477 16.59 28.05 -2.25
N THR A 478 17.85 27.62 -2.14
CA THR A 478 18.44 26.63 -3.06
C THR A 478 17.71 25.29 -2.93
N LEU A 479 17.46 24.82 -1.70
CA LEU A 479 16.74 23.57 -1.48
C LEU A 479 15.28 23.65 -1.94
N TYR A 480 14.62 24.79 -1.73
CA TYR A 480 13.26 25.00 -2.24
C TYR A 480 13.19 24.88 -3.78
N ALA A 481 14.11 25.55 -4.47
CA ALA A 481 14.21 25.48 -5.92
C ALA A 481 14.49 24.05 -6.42
N GLU A 482 15.35 23.29 -5.71
CA GLU A 482 15.68 21.89 -5.98
C GLU A 482 14.44 20.99 -5.83
N VAL A 483 13.74 21.10 -4.71
CA VAL A 483 12.57 20.28 -4.38
C VAL A 483 11.42 20.50 -5.37
N ARG A 484 11.15 21.74 -5.75
CA ARG A 484 10.08 22.11 -6.69
C ARG A 484 10.30 21.61 -8.12
N GLN A 485 11.48 21.15 -8.47
CA GLN A 485 11.71 20.50 -9.78
C GLN A 485 11.15 19.07 -9.82
N THR A 486 10.72 18.50 -8.72
CA THR A 486 10.11 17.17 -8.69
C THR A 486 8.60 17.23 -8.86
N ALA A 487 8.00 16.31 -9.62
CA ALA A 487 6.56 16.32 -9.88
C ALA A 487 5.71 16.34 -8.59
N PRO A 488 5.98 15.49 -7.56
CA PRO A 488 5.18 15.49 -6.33
C PRO A 488 5.21 16.81 -5.55
N TYR A 489 6.28 17.58 -5.64
CA TYR A 489 6.43 18.84 -4.91
C TYR A 489 6.38 20.09 -5.82
N SER A 490 6.00 19.95 -7.08
CA SER A 490 5.94 21.07 -8.04
C SER A 490 4.97 22.18 -7.60
N GLN A 491 3.92 21.83 -6.85
CA GLN A 491 2.92 22.76 -6.32
C GLN A 491 3.18 23.18 -4.86
N LEU A 492 4.32 22.80 -4.28
CA LEU A 492 4.67 23.15 -2.90
C LEU A 492 4.74 24.68 -2.74
N SER A 493 3.95 25.22 -1.82
CA SER A 493 3.98 26.65 -1.53
C SER A 493 5.26 27.02 -0.77
N ARG A 494 5.71 28.28 -0.94
CA ARG A 494 6.85 28.78 -0.17
C ARG A 494 6.55 28.80 1.34
N ALA A 495 5.33 29.13 1.72
CA ALA A 495 4.91 29.16 3.12
C ALA A 495 5.01 27.77 3.76
N ASP A 496 4.51 26.72 3.11
CA ASP A 496 4.60 25.36 3.62
C ASP A 496 6.04 24.90 3.74
N PHE A 497 6.88 25.23 2.76
CA PHE A 497 8.30 24.90 2.82
C PHE A 497 9.00 25.60 4.00
N ASP A 498 8.75 26.89 4.21
CA ASP A 498 9.34 27.65 5.31
C ASP A 498 8.86 27.14 6.68
N GLU A 499 7.59 26.69 6.80
CA GLU A 499 7.09 26.04 8.01
C GLU A 499 7.78 24.69 8.27
N ILE A 500 8.03 23.89 7.22
CA ILE A 500 8.79 22.64 7.34
C ILE A 500 10.22 22.93 7.79
N VAL A 501 10.87 23.91 7.19
CA VAL A 501 12.24 24.31 7.59
C VAL A 501 12.26 24.74 9.04
N ARG A 502 11.30 25.58 9.49
CA ARG A 502 11.18 26.01 10.89
C ARG A 502 10.95 24.83 11.82
N PHE A 503 10.03 23.90 11.44
CA PHE A 503 9.83 22.67 12.21
C PHE A 503 11.12 21.86 12.37
N VAL A 504 11.93 21.72 11.31
CA VAL A 504 13.21 21.02 11.39
C VAL A 504 14.25 21.80 12.16
N GLU A 505 14.22 23.13 12.10
CA GLU A 505 15.17 24.03 12.80
C GLU A 505 14.96 23.97 14.33
N ASP A 506 13.73 24.17 14.82
CA ASP A 506 13.47 24.33 16.26
C ASP A 506 12.20 23.63 16.78
N GLY A 507 11.51 22.83 15.95
CA GLY A 507 10.28 22.12 16.31
C GLY A 507 9.01 22.92 16.11
N GLY A 508 9.06 24.15 15.62
CA GLY A 508 7.92 25.04 15.45
C GLY A 508 7.47 25.72 16.77
N TYR A 509 6.45 26.56 16.69
CA TYR A 509 6.03 27.46 17.77
C TYR A 509 5.82 26.74 19.12
N ALA A 510 5.13 25.62 19.13
CA ALA A 510 4.80 24.92 20.39
C ALA A 510 5.99 24.17 21.02
N LEU A 511 7.02 23.83 20.24
CA LEU A 511 8.11 22.96 20.69
C LEU A 511 9.46 23.66 20.78
N GLN A 512 9.61 24.89 20.29
CA GLN A 512 10.86 25.65 20.21
C GLN A 512 11.57 25.83 21.57
N ALA A 513 10.81 25.81 22.68
CA ALA A 513 11.38 25.94 24.02
C ALA A 513 12.17 24.68 24.49
N TYR A 514 12.02 23.57 23.80
CA TYR A 514 12.68 22.32 24.19
C TYR A 514 13.95 22.08 23.35
N GLU A 515 15.11 22.11 23.96
CA GLU A 515 16.42 21.91 23.29
C GLU A 515 16.49 20.67 22.39
N ARG A 516 15.82 19.59 22.78
CA ARG A 516 15.79 18.34 21.99
C ARG A 516 15.16 18.49 20.60
N HIS A 517 14.36 19.54 20.38
CA HIS A 517 13.73 19.82 19.09
C HIS A 517 14.46 20.89 18.28
N GLN A 518 15.47 21.55 18.88
CA GLN A 518 16.34 22.51 18.21
C GLN A 518 17.47 21.77 17.47
N ARG A 519 17.20 21.36 16.22
CA ARG A 519 18.11 20.49 15.46
C ARG A 519 19.06 21.24 14.54
N LEU A 520 18.63 22.36 14.00
CA LEU A 520 19.44 23.19 13.14
C LEU A 520 19.73 24.56 13.78
N PHE A 521 20.68 25.26 13.27
CA PHE A 521 20.93 26.68 13.54
C PHE A 521 21.26 27.40 12.23
N ARG A 522 20.95 28.69 12.21
CA ARG A 522 21.17 29.54 11.05
C ARG A 522 22.42 30.40 11.34
N ASP A 523 23.39 30.39 10.40
CA ASP A 523 24.58 31.26 10.51
C ASP A 523 24.27 32.69 10.03
N SER A 524 25.29 33.57 10.09
CA SER A 524 25.18 34.96 9.67
C SER A 524 24.94 35.18 8.18
N LEU A 525 25.16 34.14 7.36
CA LEU A 525 24.92 34.15 5.92
C LEU A 525 23.53 33.58 5.58
N GLY A 526 22.79 33.07 6.57
CA GLY A 526 21.48 32.46 6.38
C GLY A 526 21.53 30.97 6.04
N GLN A 527 22.69 30.32 6.07
CA GLN A 527 22.83 28.88 5.88
C GLN A 527 22.37 28.12 7.12
N LEU A 528 21.75 26.98 6.90
CA LEU A 528 21.30 26.05 7.94
C LEU A 528 22.35 24.95 8.16
N TRP A 529 22.69 24.76 9.43
CA TRP A 529 23.67 23.78 9.89
C TRP A 529 23.06 22.88 10.97
N VAL A 530 23.49 21.62 11.02
CA VAL A 530 23.14 20.74 12.16
C VAL A 530 23.87 21.20 13.42
N ARG A 531 23.19 21.31 14.57
CA ARG A 531 23.72 21.80 15.83
C ARG A 531 24.86 20.94 16.41
N ASN A 532 24.72 19.59 16.27
CA ASN A 532 25.71 18.68 16.83
C ASN A 532 25.70 17.29 16.15
N GLU A 533 26.80 16.55 16.36
CA GLU A 533 26.94 15.20 15.80
C GLU A 533 25.93 14.17 16.31
N GLN A 534 25.34 14.37 17.48
CA GLN A 534 24.34 13.46 18.02
C GLN A 534 23.10 13.46 17.14
N ILE A 535 22.66 14.63 16.67
CA ILE A 535 21.54 14.78 15.74
C ILE A 535 21.83 14.06 14.43
N ILE A 536 23.04 14.15 13.91
CA ILE A 536 23.47 13.43 12.69
C ILE A 536 23.37 11.93 12.89
N ARG A 537 23.84 11.41 14.03
CA ARG A 537 23.75 9.98 14.35
C ARG A 537 22.31 9.52 14.48
N GLN A 538 21.48 10.29 15.19
CA GLN A 538 20.05 10.01 15.36
C GLN A 538 19.30 10.04 14.02
N CYS A 539 19.55 11.05 13.18
CA CYS A 539 18.98 11.12 11.84
C CYS A 539 19.31 9.85 11.05
N ARG A 540 20.60 9.48 10.95
CA ARG A 540 21.05 8.30 10.20
C ARG A 540 20.47 6.97 10.71
N MET A 541 20.14 6.88 11.98
CA MET A 541 19.50 5.69 12.56
C MET A 541 18.01 5.61 12.28
N ASN A 542 17.36 6.73 11.94
CA ASN A 542 15.92 6.85 11.77
C ASN A 542 15.50 7.25 10.34
N ILE A 543 16.43 7.29 9.38
CA ILE A 543 16.11 7.53 7.95
C ILE A 543 15.23 6.41 7.43
N GLY A 544 14.14 6.79 6.76
CA GLY A 544 13.21 5.91 6.06
C GLY A 544 11.78 6.30 6.28
N THR A 545 10.92 5.81 5.41
CA THR A 545 9.48 6.11 5.38
C THR A 545 8.62 4.91 5.72
N ILE A 546 9.23 3.77 6.02
CA ILE A 546 8.53 2.56 6.44
C ILE A 546 8.37 2.61 7.96
N VAL A 547 7.14 2.83 8.40
CA VAL A 547 6.77 2.70 9.81
C VAL A 547 6.13 1.34 9.99
N ASP A 548 6.91 0.38 10.50
CA ASP A 548 6.44 -0.96 10.73
C ASP A 548 5.37 -1.01 11.82
N THR A 549 4.32 -1.80 11.59
CA THR A 549 3.47 -2.26 12.69
C THR A 549 4.35 -3.06 13.66
N PRO A 550 4.28 -2.82 14.98
CA PRO A 550 5.12 -3.56 15.91
C PRO A 550 4.84 -5.06 15.84
N MET A 551 5.84 -5.79 15.42
CA MET A 551 5.81 -7.25 15.31
C MET A 551 6.63 -7.86 16.44
N LEU A 552 6.09 -8.90 17.07
CA LEU A 552 6.80 -9.67 18.09
C LEU A 552 7.36 -10.94 17.46
N ARG A 553 8.63 -11.20 17.73
CA ARG A 553 9.29 -12.43 17.28
C ARG A 553 8.74 -13.63 18.00
N VAL A 554 8.41 -14.68 17.26
CA VAL A 554 7.96 -15.97 17.83
C VAL A 554 9.13 -16.94 17.80
N LYS A 555 9.52 -17.45 18.99
CA LYS A 555 10.61 -18.40 19.16
C LYS A 555 10.19 -19.59 19.99
N SER A 556 10.82 -20.74 19.71
CA SER A 556 10.73 -21.89 20.62
C SER A 556 11.51 -21.62 21.92
N ARG A 557 11.24 -22.41 22.96
CA ARG A 557 12.06 -22.38 24.20
C ARG A 557 13.56 -22.58 23.93
N ARG A 558 13.92 -23.29 22.86
CA ARG A 558 15.31 -23.51 22.43
C ARG A 558 15.86 -22.42 21.52
N GLY A 559 15.15 -21.30 21.36
CA GLY A 559 15.57 -20.14 20.57
C GLY A 559 15.35 -20.28 19.05
N LYS A 560 14.80 -21.40 18.53
CA LYS A 560 14.48 -21.56 17.11
C LYS A 560 13.40 -20.55 16.70
N PRO A 561 13.64 -19.67 15.70
CA PRO A 561 12.64 -18.73 15.23
C PRO A 561 11.56 -19.45 14.40
N TYR A 562 10.31 -19.03 14.57
CA TYR A 562 9.17 -19.43 13.75
C TYR A 562 8.74 -18.34 12.77
N GLY A 563 8.85 -17.08 13.17
CA GLY A 563 8.43 -15.90 12.40
C GLY A 563 8.07 -14.75 13.34
N GLU A 564 7.14 -13.90 12.90
CA GLU A 564 6.70 -12.72 13.64
C GLU A 564 5.17 -12.62 13.61
N ILE A 565 4.56 -12.17 14.72
CA ILE A 565 3.13 -11.90 14.85
C ILE A 565 2.91 -10.47 15.33
N ASP A 566 1.75 -9.91 15.02
CA ASP A 566 1.35 -8.57 15.46
C ASP A 566 1.27 -8.51 17.00
N GLU A 567 1.76 -7.41 17.59
CA GLU A 567 1.76 -7.21 19.04
C GLU A 567 0.34 -7.22 19.62
N TYR A 568 -0.63 -6.63 18.90
CA TYR A 568 -2.02 -6.66 19.34
C TYR A 568 -2.57 -8.09 19.38
N PHE A 569 -2.31 -8.88 18.32
CA PHE A 569 -2.71 -10.29 18.32
C PHE A 569 -2.06 -11.04 19.48
N ALA A 570 -0.76 -10.86 19.72
CA ALA A 570 -0.05 -11.49 20.84
C ALA A 570 -0.64 -11.10 22.20
N SER A 571 -1.11 -9.85 22.37
CA SER A 571 -1.74 -9.38 23.60
C SER A 571 -3.10 -10.02 23.89
N THR A 572 -3.75 -10.59 22.86
CA THR A 572 -5.03 -11.32 23.02
C THR A 572 -4.84 -12.80 23.34
N LEU A 573 -3.61 -13.31 23.34
CA LEU A 573 -3.31 -14.71 23.62
C LEU A 573 -3.12 -14.91 25.13
N VAL A 574 -3.64 -16.03 25.62
CA VAL A 574 -3.36 -16.53 26.98
C VAL A 574 -2.53 -17.81 26.87
N PRO A 575 -1.66 -18.11 27.87
CA PRO A 575 -0.90 -19.35 27.90
C PRO A 575 -1.78 -20.59 27.69
N GLY A 576 -1.41 -21.44 26.70
CA GLY A 576 -2.20 -22.59 26.28
C GLY A 576 -3.02 -22.35 25.01
N ASP A 577 -3.24 -21.10 24.59
CA ASP A 577 -3.88 -20.81 23.29
C ASP A 577 -3.02 -21.35 22.14
N THR A 578 -3.67 -21.94 21.14
CA THR A 578 -2.99 -22.39 19.93
C THR A 578 -3.22 -21.43 18.78
N PHE A 579 -2.18 -21.24 17.93
CA PHE A 579 -2.24 -20.37 16.76
C PHE A 579 -1.39 -20.91 15.61
N LEU A 580 -1.74 -20.49 14.38
CA LEU A 580 -1.04 -20.88 13.15
C LEU A 580 0.06 -19.88 12.81
N LEU A 581 1.26 -20.36 12.52
CA LEU A 581 2.33 -19.54 11.96
C LEU A 581 3.33 -20.38 11.16
N GLY A 582 3.53 -20.04 9.89
CA GLY A 582 4.45 -20.73 9.01
C GLY A 582 4.02 -22.17 8.71
N GLY A 583 2.70 -22.41 8.62
CA GLY A 583 2.14 -23.73 8.44
C GLY A 583 2.26 -24.64 9.64
N GLU A 584 2.79 -24.18 10.79
CA GLU A 584 2.90 -24.95 12.02
C GLU A 584 1.83 -24.51 13.03
N LEU A 585 1.24 -25.48 13.71
CA LEU A 585 0.39 -25.24 14.87
C LEU A 585 1.27 -25.01 16.10
N LEU A 586 1.17 -23.81 16.68
CA LEU A 586 1.96 -23.39 17.82
C LEU A 586 1.06 -23.14 19.03
N GLU A 587 1.56 -23.44 20.22
CA GLU A 587 0.96 -23.14 21.51
C GLU A 587 1.69 -21.95 22.14
N PHE A 588 0.93 -20.93 22.55
CA PHE A 588 1.45 -19.76 23.25
C PHE A 588 1.82 -20.12 24.69
N LEU A 589 3.07 -19.91 25.06
CA LEU A 589 3.60 -20.19 26.40
C LEU A 589 3.72 -18.93 27.24
N GLY A 590 3.81 -17.76 26.63
CA GLY A 590 3.95 -16.47 27.28
C GLY A 590 4.75 -15.47 26.46
N LEU A 591 4.77 -14.22 26.93
CA LEU A 591 5.52 -13.12 26.36
C LEU A 591 6.70 -12.79 27.28
N HIS A 592 7.91 -12.75 26.72
CA HIS A 592 9.13 -12.35 27.42
C HIS A 592 9.78 -11.19 26.65
N ASP A 593 9.76 -10.00 27.23
CA ASP A 593 10.15 -8.74 26.58
C ASP A 593 9.40 -8.52 25.26
N THR A 594 10.10 -8.59 24.13
CA THR A 594 9.55 -8.48 22.77
C THR A 594 9.49 -9.82 22.03
N THR A 595 9.57 -10.93 22.77
CA THR A 595 9.60 -12.29 22.19
C THR A 595 8.45 -13.13 22.73
N VAL A 596 7.65 -13.67 21.83
CA VAL A 596 6.63 -14.67 22.10
C VAL A 596 7.31 -16.04 22.20
N GLN A 597 7.19 -16.67 23.36
CA GLN A 597 7.63 -18.05 23.56
C GLN A 597 6.52 -18.99 23.12
N ALA A 598 6.85 -19.92 22.23
CA ALA A 598 5.89 -20.88 21.68
C ALA A 598 6.46 -22.32 21.66
N ALA A 599 5.57 -23.28 21.71
CA ALA A 599 5.88 -24.69 21.49
C ALA A 599 5.03 -25.24 20.34
N ARG A 600 5.31 -26.45 19.86
CA ARG A 600 4.40 -27.14 18.95
C ARG A 600 3.11 -27.48 19.68
N GLY A 601 2.00 -26.96 19.18
CA GLY A 601 0.68 -27.15 19.76
C GLY A 601 0.02 -28.46 19.33
N ARG A 602 -0.98 -28.89 20.10
CA ARG A 602 -1.89 -30.00 19.79
C ARG A 602 -3.32 -29.52 20.11
N GLY A 603 -4.03 -29.03 19.14
CA GLY A 603 -5.40 -28.53 19.35
C GLY A 603 -6.24 -28.60 18.07
N LYS A 604 -7.56 -28.51 18.22
CA LYS A 604 -8.48 -28.59 17.07
C LYS A 604 -8.86 -27.24 16.46
N ASP A 605 -8.78 -26.15 17.23
CA ASP A 605 -9.26 -24.82 16.82
C ASP A 605 -8.16 -23.74 17.01
N PRO A 606 -7.15 -23.71 16.14
CA PRO A 606 -6.09 -22.71 16.27
C PRO A 606 -6.59 -21.32 15.90
N ARG A 607 -6.15 -20.32 16.67
CA ARG A 607 -6.35 -18.91 16.31
C ARG A 607 -5.44 -18.56 15.14
N VAL A 608 -5.93 -17.73 14.22
CA VAL A 608 -5.11 -17.25 13.10
C VAL A 608 -4.65 -15.84 13.42
N PRO A 609 -3.33 -15.55 13.30
CA PRO A 609 -2.83 -14.20 13.56
C PRO A 609 -3.51 -13.19 12.65
N VAL A 610 -4.11 -12.17 13.27
CA VAL A 610 -4.60 -10.99 12.57
C VAL A 610 -3.46 -10.01 12.51
N TYR A 611 -3.12 -9.57 11.31
CA TYR A 611 -2.06 -8.60 11.07
C TYR A 611 -2.68 -7.24 10.79
N GLY A 612 -2.25 -6.21 11.55
CA GLY A 612 -2.64 -4.84 11.26
C GLY A 612 -2.08 -4.40 9.89
N GLY A 613 -2.92 -3.83 9.07
CA GLY A 613 -2.59 -3.30 7.75
C GLY A 613 -3.86 -2.87 7.03
N ASN A 614 -3.76 -1.88 6.14
CA ASN A 614 -4.88 -1.52 5.28
C ASN A 614 -5.19 -2.70 4.35
N GLN A 615 -6.42 -3.18 4.41
CA GLN A 615 -6.92 -4.10 3.40
C GLN A 615 -7.10 -3.31 2.11
N LEU A 616 -6.68 -3.90 0.99
CA LEU A 616 -6.93 -3.30 -0.32
C LEU A 616 -8.44 -3.24 -0.56
N SER A 617 -8.92 -2.04 -0.84
CA SER A 617 -10.29 -1.82 -1.30
C SER A 617 -10.38 -2.10 -2.80
N ILE A 618 -11.58 -2.41 -3.29
CA ILE A 618 -11.84 -2.52 -4.72
C ILE A 618 -11.49 -1.21 -5.43
N SER A 619 -10.83 -1.30 -6.59
CA SER A 619 -10.52 -0.12 -7.40
C SER A 619 -11.77 0.47 -8.06
N PRO A 620 -11.79 1.79 -8.35
CA PRO A 620 -12.94 2.42 -9.03
C PRO A 620 -13.28 1.80 -10.37
N GLY A 621 -12.27 1.42 -11.17
CA GLY A 621 -12.45 0.76 -12.46
C GLY A 621 -13.14 -0.59 -12.31
N LEU A 622 -12.62 -1.43 -11.40
CA LEU A 622 -13.20 -2.75 -11.14
C LEU A 622 -14.62 -2.65 -10.55
N ALA A 623 -14.86 -1.69 -9.65
CA ALA A 623 -16.18 -1.44 -9.08
C ALA A 623 -17.21 -1.03 -10.14
N ARG A 624 -16.80 -0.25 -11.15
CA ARG A 624 -17.65 0.11 -12.28
C ARG A 624 -18.06 -1.13 -13.09
N HIS A 625 -17.11 -1.98 -13.44
CA HIS A 625 -17.40 -3.22 -14.17
C HIS A 625 -18.32 -4.16 -13.38
N VAL A 626 -18.16 -4.26 -12.07
CA VAL A 626 -19.08 -5.04 -11.23
C VAL A 626 -20.50 -4.50 -11.30
N ARG A 627 -20.69 -3.16 -11.28
CA ARG A 627 -22.03 -2.54 -11.44
C ARG A 627 -22.59 -2.76 -12.85
N GLU A 628 -21.77 -2.72 -13.88
CA GLU A 628 -22.15 -3.03 -15.26
C GLU A 628 -22.68 -4.46 -15.37
N ILE A 629 -21.97 -5.45 -14.79
CA ILE A 629 -22.43 -6.85 -14.75
C ILE A 629 -23.74 -6.97 -13.98
N LEU A 630 -23.87 -6.34 -12.81
CA LEU A 630 -25.09 -6.37 -12.00
C LEU A 630 -26.31 -5.85 -12.78
N HIS A 631 -26.14 -4.72 -13.46
CA HIS A 631 -27.22 -4.03 -14.15
C HIS A 631 -27.59 -4.66 -15.51
N THR A 632 -26.78 -5.58 -16.04
CA THR A 632 -26.95 -6.15 -17.39
C THR A 632 -27.32 -7.64 -17.31
N PRO A 633 -28.60 -8.02 -17.38
CA PRO A 633 -29.01 -9.43 -17.25
C PRO A 633 -28.40 -10.39 -18.27
N SER A 634 -28.07 -9.90 -19.48
CA SER A 634 -27.37 -10.72 -20.49
C SER A 634 -25.95 -11.11 -20.08
N ALA A 635 -25.31 -10.33 -19.22
CA ALA A 635 -23.99 -10.65 -18.67
C ALA A 635 -24.05 -11.78 -17.61
N TRP A 636 -25.23 -12.16 -17.14
CA TRP A 636 -25.35 -13.21 -16.11
C TRP A 636 -25.24 -14.63 -16.69
N GLU A 637 -25.36 -14.82 -18.00
CA GLU A 637 -25.30 -16.14 -18.65
C GLU A 637 -23.99 -16.89 -18.36
N VAL A 638 -22.87 -16.16 -18.17
CA VAL A 638 -21.56 -16.73 -17.85
C VAL A 638 -21.37 -17.02 -16.35
N LEU A 639 -22.27 -16.51 -15.50
CA LEU A 639 -22.19 -16.69 -14.04
C LEU A 639 -22.69 -18.08 -13.63
N PRO A 640 -22.22 -18.63 -12.50
CA PRO A 640 -22.74 -19.88 -11.98
C PRO A 640 -24.19 -19.74 -11.54
N LYS A 641 -24.97 -20.81 -11.71
CA LYS A 641 -26.44 -20.84 -11.45
C LYS A 641 -26.84 -20.24 -10.08
N PRO A 642 -26.14 -20.50 -8.95
CA PRO A 642 -26.50 -19.91 -7.66
C PRO A 642 -26.39 -18.38 -7.63
N VAL A 643 -25.50 -17.78 -8.45
CA VAL A 643 -25.37 -16.34 -8.59
C VAL A 643 -26.43 -15.76 -9.49
N GLN A 644 -26.75 -16.46 -10.61
CA GLN A 644 -27.85 -16.06 -11.49
C GLN A 644 -29.20 -16.04 -10.72
N ASP A 645 -29.50 -17.09 -9.95
CA ASP A 645 -30.72 -17.19 -9.15
C ASP A 645 -30.79 -16.08 -8.09
N TRP A 646 -29.67 -15.77 -7.45
CA TRP A 646 -29.58 -14.68 -6.48
C TRP A 646 -29.85 -13.31 -7.11
N LEU A 647 -29.26 -13.00 -8.27
CA LEU A 647 -29.48 -11.74 -8.98
C LEU A 647 -30.91 -11.65 -9.54
N SER A 648 -31.44 -12.76 -10.07
CA SER A 648 -32.82 -12.83 -10.54
C SER A 648 -33.84 -12.60 -9.42
N LEU A 649 -33.56 -13.13 -8.23
CA LEU A 649 -34.38 -12.87 -7.04
C LEU A 649 -34.31 -11.39 -6.64
N GLN A 650 -33.10 -10.76 -6.66
CA GLN A 650 -32.96 -9.32 -6.39
C GLN A 650 -33.80 -8.50 -7.36
N ALA A 651 -33.65 -8.73 -8.66
CA ALA A 651 -34.41 -8.03 -9.71
C ALA A 651 -35.91 -8.18 -9.60
N SER A 652 -36.41 -9.31 -9.02
CA SER A 652 -37.83 -9.53 -8.79
C SER A 652 -38.38 -8.85 -7.52
N ARG A 653 -37.51 -8.44 -6.59
CA ARG A 653 -37.88 -7.90 -5.26
C ARG A 653 -37.56 -6.43 -5.07
N SER A 654 -36.52 -5.97 -5.75
CA SER A 654 -35.99 -4.64 -5.63
C SER A 654 -35.36 -4.24 -6.95
N GLU A 655 -34.57 -3.17 -6.92
CA GLU A 655 -33.78 -2.72 -8.06
C GLU A 655 -32.35 -3.31 -8.02
N LEU A 656 -31.62 -3.13 -9.12
CA LEU A 656 -30.22 -3.54 -9.26
C LEU A 656 -29.33 -2.29 -9.28
N PRO A 657 -28.23 -2.28 -8.49
CA PRO A 657 -27.26 -1.21 -8.59
C PRO A 657 -26.64 -1.15 -9.99
N GLY A 658 -26.61 0.04 -10.58
CA GLY A 658 -26.05 0.28 -11.92
C GLY A 658 -24.97 1.36 -11.91
N PRO A 659 -24.37 1.65 -13.08
CA PRO A 659 -23.37 2.71 -13.21
C PRO A 659 -23.90 4.10 -12.86
N GLU A 660 -25.14 4.40 -13.24
CA GLU A 660 -25.76 5.74 -13.15
C GLU A 660 -26.66 5.92 -11.93
N ASN A 661 -27.23 4.84 -11.38
CA ASN A 661 -28.12 4.92 -10.24
C ASN A 661 -27.42 4.64 -8.92
N PHE A 662 -27.97 5.16 -7.83
CA PHE A 662 -27.54 4.91 -6.47
C PHE A 662 -28.66 4.27 -5.67
N LEU A 663 -28.64 2.95 -5.58
CA LEU A 663 -29.63 2.20 -4.86
C LEU A 663 -29.48 2.36 -3.35
N VAL A 664 -30.59 2.69 -2.68
CA VAL A 664 -30.74 2.69 -1.23
C VAL A 664 -31.98 1.91 -0.87
N GLU A 665 -31.83 0.85 -0.11
CA GLU A 665 -32.92 0.01 0.36
C GLU A 665 -33.21 0.24 1.84
N THR A 666 -34.46 0.27 2.22
CA THR A 666 -34.88 0.30 3.62
C THR A 666 -35.85 -0.82 3.92
N PHE A 667 -35.66 -1.50 5.04
CA PHE A 667 -36.52 -2.59 5.49
C PHE A 667 -36.50 -2.78 7.01
N PRO A 668 -37.57 -3.33 7.60
CA PRO A 668 -37.57 -3.74 9.01
C PRO A 668 -36.90 -5.12 9.16
N HIS A 669 -36.07 -5.27 10.19
CA HIS A 669 -35.51 -6.56 10.56
C HIS A 669 -35.25 -6.62 12.07
N ARG A 670 -35.68 -7.70 12.72
CA ARG A 670 -35.53 -7.92 14.18
C ARG A 670 -36.00 -6.75 15.06
N GLY A 671 -37.08 -6.07 14.66
CA GLY A 671 -37.63 -4.93 15.39
C GLY A 671 -36.89 -3.61 15.23
N LEU A 672 -35.93 -3.56 14.34
CA LEU A 672 -35.16 -2.37 13.97
C LEU A 672 -35.38 -2.00 12.51
N HIS A 673 -35.04 -0.78 12.15
CA HIS A 673 -35.03 -0.32 10.76
C HIS A 673 -33.60 -0.36 10.23
N TYR A 674 -33.45 -0.81 8.98
CA TYR A 674 -32.18 -0.91 8.29
C TYR A 674 -32.18 0.00 7.06
N ILE A 675 -31.07 0.68 6.82
CA ILE A 675 -30.72 1.31 5.55
C ILE A 675 -29.54 0.54 4.98
N VAL A 676 -29.64 0.08 3.74
CA VAL A 676 -28.52 -0.49 2.98
C VAL A 676 -28.33 0.35 1.74
N ALA A 677 -27.16 0.95 1.60
CA ALA A 677 -26.77 1.71 0.42
C ALA A 677 -25.66 0.97 -0.33
N TYR A 678 -25.65 1.07 -1.66
CA TYR A 678 -24.76 0.35 -2.57
C TYR A 678 -23.83 1.29 -3.37
N PRO A 679 -22.89 2.00 -2.71
CA PRO A 679 -22.03 2.97 -3.39
C PRO A 679 -20.93 2.33 -4.27
N PHE A 680 -20.42 1.14 -3.93
CA PHE A 680 -19.28 0.48 -4.59
C PHE A 680 -17.98 1.30 -4.57
N GLU A 681 -17.77 2.11 -3.53
CA GLU A 681 -16.57 2.96 -3.41
C GLU A 681 -15.46 2.32 -2.55
N GLY A 682 -15.65 1.06 -2.19
CA GLY A 682 -14.69 0.33 -1.38
C GLY A 682 -14.84 0.56 0.13
N ARG A 683 -14.26 -0.37 0.89
CA ARG A 683 -14.49 -0.48 2.32
C ARG A 683 -14.13 0.78 3.12
N ASN A 684 -13.01 1.45 2.77
CA ASN A 684 -12.56 2.62 3.53
C ASN A 684 -13.54 3.79 3.40
N ALA A 685 -13.95 4.12 2.18
CA ALA A 685 -14.97 5.13 1.91
C ALA A 685 -16.32 4.76 2.57
N HIS A 686 -16.71 3.47 2.52
CA HIS A 686 -17.93 2.99 3.14
C HIS A 686 -17.89 3.03 4.68
N GLN A 687 -16.76 2.80 5.31
CA GLN A 687 -16.61 2.97 6.76
C GLN A 687 -16.79 4.43 7.16
N THR A 688 -16.20 5.35 6.40
CA THR A 688 -16.40 6.79 6.61
C THR A 688 -17.86 7.18 6.39
N LEU A 689 -18.47 6.71 5.30
CA LEU A 689 -19.88 6.95 5.02
C LEU A 689 -20.80 6.42 6.14
N GLY A 690 -20.54 5.20 6.63
CA GLY A 690 -21.31 4.58 7.71
C GLY A 690 -21.25 5.39 9.01
N LEU A 691 -20.08 5.92 9.36
CA LEU A 691 -19.90 6.81 10.51
C LEU A 691 -20.66 8.12 10.34
N LEU A 692 -20.59 8.76 9.17
CA LEU A 692 -21.28 10.00 8.87
C LEU A 692 -22.79 9.82 8.85
N LEU A 693 -23.29 8.72 8.27
CA LEU A 693 -24.70 8.38 8.29
C LEU A 693 -25.20 8.14 9.72
N THR A 694 -24.42 7.42 10.54
CA THR A 694 -24.77 7.18 11.94
C THR A 694 -24.90 8.50 12.69
N LYS A 695 -23.96 9.43 12.52
CA LYS A 695 -24.01 10.76 13.12
C LYS A 695 -25.24 11.55 12.66
N ARG A 696 -25.54 11.60 11.37
CA ARG A 696 -26.69 12.29 10.82
C ARG A 696 -28.02 11.69 11.30
N LEU A 697 -28.08 10.35 11.43
CA LEU A 697 -29.23 9.66 12.02
C LEU A 697 -29.41 10.01 13.51
N GLU A 698 -28.32 10.20 14.25
CA GLU A 698 -28.36 10.66 15.65
C GLU A 698 -28.87 12.11 15.75
N GLU A 699 -28.33 13.03 14.96
CA GLU A 699 -28.72 14.43 14.89
C GLU A 699 -30.23 14.61 14.54
N THR A 700 -30.75 13.68 13.73
CA THR A 700 -32.19 13.66 13.36
C THR A 700 -33.05 12.85 14.31
N GLY A 701 -32.52 12.40 15.45
CA GLY A 701 -33.25 11.68 16.50
C GLY A 701 -33.74 10.30 16.09
N LYS A 702 -33.06 9.62 15.16
CA LYS A 702 -33.46 8.28 14.68
C LYS A 702 -32.95 7.13 15.55
N GLY A 703 -32.05 7.41 16.49
CA GLY A 703 -31.49 6.41 17.41
C GLY A 703 -30.68 5.34 16.69
N PRO A 704 -29.56 5.68 16.02
CA PRO A 704 -28.70 4.70 15.37
C PRO A 704 -28.04 3.80 16.42
N LEU A 705 -27.92 2.51 16.11
CA LEU A 705 -27.30 1.51 16.98
C LEU A 705 -25.97 1.00 16.43
N GLY A 706 -25.70 1.20 15.14
CA GLY A 706 -24.45 0.80 14.52
C GLY A 706 -24.54 0.72 13.01
N PHE A 707 -23.39 0.38 12.41
CA PHE A 707 -23.28 0.12 10.97
C PHE A 707 -22.26 -0.98 10.68
N VAL A 708 -22.34 -1.53 9.49
CA VAL A 708 -21.35 -2.45 8.91
C VAL A 708 -21.10 -2.10 7.46
N ALA A 709 -19.85 -2.23 7.01
CA ALA A 709 -19.46 -1.86 5.66
C ALA A 709 -18.48 -2.88 5.06
N ASN A 710 -18.65 -3.14 3.76
CA ASN A 710 -17.72 -3.92 2.94
C ASN A 710 -17.30 -3.13 1.68
N ASP A 711 -16.73 -3.79 0.68
CA ASP A 711 -16.27 -3.11 -0.55
C ASP A 711 -17.42 -2.62 -1.44
N TYR A 712 -18.63 -3.14 -1.26
CA TYR A 712 -19.76 -2.95 -2.17
C TYR A 712 -20.87 -2.09 -1.58
N MET A 713 -21.08 -2.18 -0.25
CA MET A 713 -22.23 -1.59 0.41
C MET A 713 -21.95 -1.21 1.87
N VAL A 714 -22.82 -0.35 2.40
CA VAL A 714 -22.89 0.02 3.82
C VAL A 714 -24.31 -0.23 4.32
N ALA A 715 -24.45 -0.85 5.50
CA ALA A 715 -25.70 -1.06 6.19
C ALA A 715 -25.68 -0.38 7.55
N CYS A 716 -26.68 0.45 7.85
CA CYS A 716 -26.90 1.09 9.16
C CYS A 716 -28.21 0.58 9.75
N TRP A 717 -28.27 0.38 11.08
CA TRP A 717 -29.50 0.00 11.77
C TRP A 717 -29.83 0.97 12.89
N TYR A 718 -31.11 1.28 13.05
CA TYR A 718 -31.62 2.35 13.92
C TYR A 718 -33.05 2.05 14.41
N VAL A 719 -33.49 2.83 15.43
CA VAL A 719 -34.73 2.53 16.16
C VAL A 719 -35.95 3.16 15.50
N HIS A 720 -35.91 4.43 15.08
CA HIS A 720 -37.06 5.17 14.60
C HIS A 720 -37.05 5.37 13.08
N PRO A 721 -38.15 5.07 12.35
CA PRO A 721 -38.14 5.13 10.89
C PRO A 721 -37.79 6.53 10.37
N THR A 722 -37.12 6.55 9.19
CA THR A 722 -36.74 7.79 8.49
C THR A 722 -37.41 7.83 7.13
N GLY A 723 -37.74 9.03 6.62
CA GLY A 723 -38.47 9.21 5.36
C GLY A 723 -37.67 9.86 4.23
N ALA A 724 -36.64 10.65 4.52
CA ALA A 724 -35.96 11.45 3.50
C ALA A 724 -34.53 10.94 3.24
N MET A 725 -34.38 10.05 2.24
CA MET A 725 -33.07 9.50 1.85
C MET A 725 -32.16 10.54 1.19
N THR A 726 -32.73 11.47 0.41
CA THR A 726 -31.97 12.54 -0.24
C THR A 726 -31.26 13.46 0.74
N GLU A 727 -31.82 13.68 1.92
CA GLU A 727 -31.20 14.49 2.98
C GLU A 727 -30.03 13.74 3.64
N LEU A 728 -30.13 12.41 3.76
CA LEU A 728 -29.08 11.59 4.36
C LEU A 728 -27.81 11.54 3.51
N PHE A 729 -27.93 11.61 2.19
CA PHE A 729 -26.84 11.52 1.23
C PHE A 729 -26.57 12.85 0.49
N SER A 730 -26.91 13.98 1.11
CA SER A 730 -26.64 15.30 0.54
C SER A 730 -25.14 15.66 0.63
N ARG A 731 -24.69 16.58 -0.23
CA ARG A 731 -23.28 17.04 -0.29
C ARG A 731 -22.75 17.57 1.03
N ASP A 732 -23.61 18.18 1.84
CA ASP A 732 -23.26 18.71 3.16
C ASP A 732 -22.94 17.62 4.21
N LEU A 733 -23.09 16.33 3.86
CA LEU A 733 -22.65 15.22 4.70
C LEU A 733 -21.15 15.32 5.05
N LEU A 734 -20.35 15.92 4.17
CA LEU A 734 -18.91 16.19 4.39
C LEU A 734 -18.64 17.56 5.02
N GLY A 735 -19.69 18.31 5.42
CA GLY A 735 -19.57 19.69 5.92
C GLY A 735 -19.18 19.81 7.40
N GLY A 736 -18.82 21.04 7.76
CA GLY A 736 -18.66 21.71 9.08
C GLY A 736 -18.01 20.98 10.25
N ASN A 737 -18.44 19.80 10.61
CA ASN A 737 -17.99 19.10 11.85
C ASN A 737 -17.10 17.90 11.59
N LEU A 738 -16.83 17.56 10.32
CA LEU A 738 -16.02 16.38 9.98
C LEU A 738 -14.58 16.54 10.45
N THR A 739 -14.01 17.72 10.28
CA THR A 739 -12.61 18.02 10.67
C THR A 739 -12.42 17.92 12.18
N ASP A 740 -13.36 18.45 12.97
CA ASP A 740 -13.29 18.39 14.43
C ASP A 740 -13.48 16.97 14.94
N TRP A 741 -14.42 16.25 14.36
CA TRP A 741 -14.66 14.85 14.72
C TRP A 741 -13.49 13.95 14.33
N LEU A 742 -12.93 14.11 13.14
CA LEU A 742 -11.71 13.40 12.73
C LEU A 742 -10.55 13.72 13.70
N ALA A 743 -10.44 14.97 14.15
CA ALA A 743 -9.40 15.40 15.08
C ALA A 743 -9.46 14.69 16.44
N GLU A 744 -10.63 14.22 16.86
CA GLU A 744 -10.82 13.45 18.11
C GLU A 744 -10.63 11.93 17.91
N SER A 745 -10.64 11.47 16.66
CA SER A 745 -10.59 10.04 16.36
C SER A 745 -9.24 9.40 16.73
N ALA A 746 -9.27 8.17 17.21
CA ALA A 746 -8.07 7.34 17.43
C ALA A 746 -7.29 7.10 16.11
N MET A 747 -7.95 7.28 14.97
CA MET A 747 -7.41 7.13 13.64
C MET A 747 -6.37 8.22 13.35
N LEU A 748 -6.68 9.49 13.61
CA LEU A 748 -5.73 10.60 13.42
C LEU A 748 -4.53 10.52 14.36
N ARG A 749 -4.70 10.08 15.59
CA ARG A 749 -3.57 9.83 16.51
C ARG A 749 -2.62 8.77 15.95
N ARG A 750 -3.16 7.72 15.35
CA ARG A 750 -2.32 6.69 14.72
C ARG A 750 -1.58 7.25 13.50
N THR A 751 -2.25 7.97 12.61
CA THR A 751 -1.64 8.62 11.45
C THR A 751 -0.59 9.63 11.88
N PHE A 752 -0.87 10.45 12.90
CA PHE A 752 0.12 11.40 13.46
C PHE A 752 1.38 10.70 13.96
N ARG A 753 1.24 9.53 14.57
CA ARG A 753 2.42 8.75 15.02
C ARG A 753 3.34 8.42 13.85
N ASP A 754 2.77 7.96 12.73
CA ASP A 754 3.54 7.62 11.55
C ASP A 754 4.21 8.86 10.94
N VAL A 755 3.48 9.96 10.83
CA VAL A 755 3.98 11.27 10.39
C VAL A 755 5.11 11.77 11.31
N ALA A 756 4.91 11.70 12.63
CA ALA A 756 5.89 12.16 13.62
C ALA A 756 7.19 11.34 13.62
N ILE A 757 7.08 10.04 13.35
CA ILE A 757 8.26 9.15 13.22
C ILE A 757 9.03 9.48 11.92
N ILE A 758 8.35 9.61 10.79
CA ILE A 758 8.99 9.89 9.50
C ILE A 758 9.64 11.27 9.52
N ALA A 759 8.94 12.29 10.05
CA ALA A 759 9.49 13.66 10.19
C ALA A 759 10.59 13.77 11.26
N GLY A 760 10.87 12.70 12.01
CA GLY A 760 11.88 12.68 13.05
C GLY A 760 11.48 13.40 14.34
N LEU A 761 10.20 13.72 14.56
CA LEU A 761 9.72 14.29 15.82
C LEU A 761 9.74 13.24 16.94
N VAL A 762 9.42 12.00 16.61
CA VAL A 762 9.49 10.83 17.50
C VAL A 762 10.56 9.89 16.96
N GLU A 763 11.63 9.69 17.71
CA GLU A 763 12.70 8.79 17.34
C GLU A 763 12.38 7.36 17.76
N ARG A 764 12.53 6.42 16.84
CA ARG A 764 12.34 4.99 17.05
C ARG A 764 13.63 4.34 17.59
N ASN A 765 14.75 4.64 16.95
CA ASN A 765 16.03 4.02 17.21
C ASN A 765 16.97 4.97 17.98
N TYR A 766 17.63 4.44 19.00
CA TYR A 766 18.69 5.09 19.79
C TYR A 766 19.93 4.23 19.79
N PRO A 767 21.11 4.77 20.08
CA PRO A 767 22.33 3.98 20.24
C PRO A 767 22.13 2.87 21.29
N GLY A 768 22.12 1.61 20.84
CA GLY A 768 21.96 0.43 21.71
C GLY A 768 20.54 0.15 22.20
N ARG A 769 19.53 0.92 21.78
CA ARG A 769 18.13 0.73 22.19
C ARG A 769 17.16 1.04 21.07
N GLU A 770 16.08 0.27 20.99
CA GLU A 770 14.90 0.55 20.20
C GLU A 770 13.72 0.79 21.16
N LYS A 771 12.93 1.85 20.94
CA LYS A 771 11.71 2.10 21.73
C LYS A 771 10.66 1.05 21.39
N ASN A 772 9.99 0.51 22.40
CA ASN A 772 8.84 -0.34 22.18
C ASN A 772 7.60 0.50 21.77
N ARG A 773 6.56 -0.18 21.26
CA ARG A 773 5.32 0.46 20.79
C ARG A 773 4.70 1.37 21.84
N ARG A 774 4.59 0.89 23.09
CA ARG A 774 3.97 1.65 24.17
C ARG A 774 4.67 2.98 24.42
N GLN A 775 6.01 2.98 24.41
CA GLN A 775 6.81 4.21 24.58
C GLN A 775 6.62 5.17 23.40
N MET A 776 6.56 4.65 22.17
CA MET A 776 6.31 5.47 20.99
C MET A 776 4.89 6.04 21.01
N THR A 777 3.89 5.23 21.37
CA THR A 777 2.48 5.65 21.47
C THR A 777 2.31 6.76 22.49
N ILE A 778 2.80 6.57 23.73
CA ILE A 778 2.71 7.59 24.78
C ILE A 778 3.40 8.89 24.34
N SER A 779 4.58 8.80 23.72
CA SER A 779 5.31 9.98 23.25
C SER A 779 4.57 10.71 22.12
N SER A 780 4.03 9.98 21.16
CA SER A 780 3.30 10.58 20.03
C SER A 780 1.96 11.16 20.45
N ASP A 781 1.20 10.47 21.31
CA ASP A 781 -0.11 10.92 21.76
C ASP A 781 0.00 12.21 22.60
N LEU A 782 1.01 12.28 23.49
CA LEU A 782 1.30 13.50 24.23
C LEU A 782 1.66 14.68 23.32
N LEU A 783 2.51 14.44 22.32
CA LEU A 783 2.89 15.48 21.34
C LEU A 783 1.68 15.92 20.49
N TYR A 784 0.84 14.98 20.07
CA TYR A 784 -0.40 15.28 19.36
C TYR A 784 -1.31 16.21 20.15
N ASP A 785 -1.53 15.91 21.44
CA ASP A 785 -2.38 16.73 22.32
C ASP A 785 -1.77 18.12 22.58
N VAL A 786 -0.45 18.21 22.75
CA VAL A 786 0.26 19.49 22.91
C VAL A 786 0.14 20.34 21.65
N LEU A 787 0.42 19.78 20.47
CA LEU A 787 0.32 20.51 19.20
C LEU A 787 -1.12 20.95 18.94
N ARG A 788 -2.10 20.04 19.11
CA ARG A 788 -3.51 20.36 18.90
C ARG A 788 -3.99 21.52 19.80
N LYS A 789 -3.48 21.57 21.04
CA LYS A 789 -3.90 22.58 22.00
C LYS A 789 -3.21 23.94 21.82
N TYR A 790 -1.93 23.94 21.48
CA TYR A 790 -1.11 25.15 21.50
C TYR A 790 -0.66 25.63 20.11
N ASP A 791 -0.75 24.76 19.09
CA ASP A 791 -0.37 25.04 17.71
C ASP A 791 -1.22 24.21 16.73
N PRO A 792 -2.56 24.45 16.65
CA PRO A 792 -3.49 23.62 15.89
C PRO A 792 -3.21 23.61 14.37
N ASP A 793 -2.50 24.61 13.86
CA ASP A 793 -2.11 24.74 12.47
C ASP A 793 -0.71 24.20 12.18
N HIS A 794 -0.06 23.56 13.18
CA HIS A 794 1.28 23.00 13.04
C HIS A 794 1.39 22.09 11.80
N ILE A 795 2.48 22.24 11.04
CA ILE A 795 2.67 21.55 9.74
C ILE A 795 2.51 20.03 9.80
N LEU A 796 2.91 19.40 10.90
CA LEU A 796 2.71 17.94 11.06
C LEU A 796 1.26 17.55 11.32
N LEU A 797 0.44 18.40 11.95
CA LEU A 797 -0.99 18.16 12.08
C LEU A 797 -1.67 18.29 10.71
N ARG A 798 -1.26 19.26 9.90
CA ARG A 798 -1.71 19.40 8.50
C ARG A 798 -1.31 18.20 7.66
N ALA A 799 -0.06 17.75 7.73
CA ALA A 799 0.42 16.53 7.08
C ALA A 799 -0.40 15.30 7.50
N THR A 800 -0.76 15.22 8.78
CA THR A 800 -1.58 14.12 9.32
C THR A 800 -3.00 14.12 8.74
N ARG A 801 -3.63 15.30 8.65
CA ARG A 801 -4.97 15.44 8.06
C ARG A 801 -4.94 15.03 6.58
N LEU A 802 -4.00 15.57 5.79
CA LEU A 802 -3.84 15.22 4.38
C LEU A 802 -3.65 13.71 4.17
N GLN A 803 -2.79 13.08 4.97
CA GLN A 803 -2.57 11.64 4.88
C GLN A 803 -3.80 10.82 5.29
N ALA A 804 -4.57 11.26 6.28
CA ALA A 804 -5.79 10.60 6.70
C ALA A 804 -6.89 10.72 5.64
N GLU A 805 -7.02 11.87 5.01
CA GLU A 805 -7.96 12.14 3.91
C GLU A 805 -7.70 11.23 2.70
N GLU A 806 -6.43 11.00 2.35
CA GLU A 806 -6.05 10.15 1.21
C GLU A 806 -6.17 8.65 1.51
N GLY A 807 -5.77 8.21 2.69
CA GLY A 807 -5.51 6.79 2.93
C GLY A 807 -6.56 6.04 3.76
N LEU A 808 -7.09 6.65 4.81
CA LEU A 808 -7.94 5.97 5.79
C LEU A 808 -9.43 6.28 5.61
N THR A 809 -9.75 7.51 5.23
CA THR A 809 -11.13 7.96 5.08
C THR A 809 -11.60 7.94 3.65
N ASP A 810 -10.67 7.93 2.69
CA ASP A 810 -10.95 7.96 1.25
C ASP A 810 -11.98 9.05 0.88
N LEU A 811 -11.79 10.24 1.48
CA LEU A 811 -12.73 11.36 1.35
C LEU A 811 -12.86 11.82 -0.10
N GLY A 812 -11.80 11.70 -0.89
CA GLY A 812 -11.83 12.05 -2.31
C GLY A 812 -12.85 11.20 -3.07
N ARG A 813 -12.85 9.87 -2.88
CA ARG A 813 -13.83 8.97 -3.49
C ARG A 813 -15.23 9.22 -2.96
N LEU A 814 -15.35 9.46 -1.65
CA LEU A 814 -16.64 9.73 -1.04
C LEU A 814 -17.24 11.07 -1.54
N SER A 815 -16.43 12.12 -1.69
CA SER A 815 -16.86 13.38 -2.29
C SER A 815 -17.31 13.22 -3.73
N ALA A 816 -16.50 12.55 -4.55
CA ALA A 816 -16.85 12.25 -5.95
C ALA A 816 -18.13 11.41 -6.05
N MET A 817 -18.31 10.45 -5.14
CA MET A 817 -19.54 9.66 -5.06
C MET A 817 -20.75 10.54 -4.71
N LEU A 818 -20.64 11.39 -3.66
CA LEU A 818 -21.74 12.27 -3.27
C LEU A 818 -22.10 13.26 -4.38
N ASP A 819 -21.12 13.74 -5.16
CA ASP A 819 -21.41 14.57 -6.34
C ASP A 819 -22.15 13.80 -7.44
N ARG A 820 -21.72 12.57 -7.71
CA ARG A 820 -22.29 11.69 -8.74
C ARG A 820 -23.73 11.29 -8.45
N ILE A 821 -24.06 11.01 -7.19
CA ILE A 821 -25.39 10.47 -6.81
C ILE A 821 -26.48 11.55 -6.70
N GLN A 822 -26.17 12.84 -6.77
CA GLN A 822 -27.18 13.90 -6.68
C GLN A 822 -28.19 13.79 -7.83
N GLY A 823 -29.46 13.59 -7.46
CA GLY A 823 -30.53 13.37 -8.44
C GLY A 823 -30.66 11.92 -8.99
N HIS A 824 -29.78 11.01 -8.56
CA HIS A 824 -29.75 9.61 -9.02
C HIS A 824 -30.00 8.61 -7.88
N ILE A 825 -30.53 9.07 -6.74
CA ILE A 825 -30.84 8.21 -5.60
C ILE A 825 -32.15 7.47 -5.87
N GLU A 826 -32.08 6.17 -5.97
CA GLU A 826 -33.22 5.26 -6.06
C GLU A 826 -33.48 4.65 -4.69
N HIS A 827 -34.54 5.09 -4.03
CA HIS A 827 -34.95 4.57 -2.73
C HIS A 827 -36.07 3.54 -2.87
N VAL A 828 -35.79 2.31 -2.42
CA VAL A 828 -36.77 1.21 -2.38
C VAL A 828 -37.07 0.85 -0.92
N THR A 829 -38.35 0.85 -0.59
CA THR A 829 -38.83 0.40 0.74
C THR A 829 -39.35 -1.03 0.61
N LEU A 830 -38.72 -1.93 1.34
CA LEU A 830 -39.01 -3.35 1.33
C LEU A 830 -39.67 -3.80 2.63
N SER A 831 -40.48 -4.85 2.55
CA SER A 831 -41.10 -5.47 3.72
C SER A 831 -40.14 -6.41 4.47
N HIS A 832 -39.07 -6.88 3.81
CA HIS A 832 -38.10 -7.85 4.32
C HIS A 832 -36.71 -7.51 3.79
N VAL A 833 -35.69 -8.21 4.30
CA VAL A 833 -34.30 -8.12 3.84
C VAL A 833 -34.22 -8.37 2.33
N SER A 834 -33.48 -7.54 1.60
CA SER A 834 -33.22 -7.77 0.17
C SER A 834 -32.17 -8.87 -0.05
N PRO A 835 -32.22 -9.59 -1.17
CA PRO A 835 -31.22 -10.61 -1.49
C PRO A 835 -29.78 -10.07 -1.52
N LEU A 836 -29.56 -8.85 -2.06
CA LEU A 836 -28.22 -8.22 -2.09
C LEU A 836 -27.73 -7.79 -0.71
N ALA A 837 -28.61 -7.50 0.25
CA ALA A 837 -28.22 -7.11 1.61
C ALA A 837 -27.76 -8.29 2.48
N VAL A 838 -28.12 -9.54 2.13
CA VAL A 838 -27.77 -10.73 2.92
C VAL A 838 -26.27 -10.81 3.26
N PRO A 839 -25.33 -10.64 2.31
CA PRO A 839 -23.90 -10.77 2.61
C PRO A 839 -23.39 -9.76 3.65
N VAL A 840 -23.84 -8.49 3.61
CA VAL A 840 -23.38 -7.47 4.56
C VAL A 840 -23.97 -7.66 5.95
N LEU A 841 -25.20 -8.14 6.05
CA LEU A 841 -25.84 -8.45 7.33
C LEU A 841 -25.16 -9.63 8.05
N LEU A 842 -24.62 -10.59 7.30
CA LEU A 842 -23.83 -11.69 7.86
C LEU A 842 -22.48 -11.21 8.43
N GLU A 843 -21.94 -10.09 7.98
CA GLU A 843 -20.73 -9.50 8.57
C GLU A 843 -21.02 -8.90 9.97
N GLN A 844 -22.24 -8.46 10.25
CA GLN A 844 -22.66 -7.99 11.59
C GLN A 844 -22.50 -9.09 12.66
N GLY A 845 -22.69 -10.36 12.33
CA GLY A 845 -22.58 -11.48 13.26
C GLY A 845 -21.15 -11.93 13.57
N ARG A 846 -20.18 -11.60 12.70
CA ARG A 846 -18.79 -12.13 12.78
C ARG A 846 -17.97 -11.63 13.95
N GLU A 847 -18.24 -10.45 14.48
CA GLU A 847 -17.48 -9.92 15.62
C GLU A 847 -17.77 -10.66 16.93
N LYS A 848 -18.83 -11.46 17.00
CA LYS A 848 -19.30 -12.12 18.24
C LYS A 848 -19.02 -13.63 18.33
N ILE A 849 -18.59 -14.30 17.23
CA ILE A 849 -18.50 -15.77 17.21
C ILE A 849 -17.04 -16.21 17.22
N LYS A 850 -16.63 -16.84 18.35
CA LYS A 850 -15.33 -17.51 18.51
C LYS A 850 -15.55 -19.02 18.42
N GLY A 851 -14.99 -19.70 17.38
CA GLY A 851 -14.97 -21.17 17.25
C GLY A 851 -15.47 -21.70 15.91
N GLY A 852 -15.14 -22.96 15.56
CA GLY A 852 -15.50 -23.61 14.29
C GLY A 852 -17.00 -23.83 14.07
N GLU A 853 -17.82 -23.88 15.13
CA GLU A 853 -19.28 -23.88 15.04
C GLU A 853 -19.86 -22.59 14.45
N GLY A 854 -19.03 -21.52 14.30
CA GLY A 854 -19.42 -20.23 13.76
C GLY A 854 -19.71 -20.24 12.26
N GLU A 855 -19.05 -21.08 11.46
CA GLU A 855 -19.30 -21.16 10.01
C GLU A 855 -20.65 -21.83 9.73
N ASP A 856 -20.98 -22.92 10.41
CA ASP A 856 -22.26 -23.60 10.26
C ASP A 856 -23.44 -22.69 10.70
N TYR A 857 -23.25 -21.91 11.78
CA TYR A 857 -24.24 -20.93 12.21
C TYR A 857 -24.42 -19.82 11.18
N LEU A 858 -23.34 -19.29 10.61
CA LEU A 858 -23.41 -18.25 9.57
C LEU A 858 -24.08 -18.77 8.29
N LEU A 859 -23.85 -20.03 7.92
CA LEU A 859 -24.52 -20.70 6.82
C LEU A 859 -26.02 -20.81 7.07
N ALA A 860 -26.41 -21.32 8.24
CA ALA A 860 -27.83 -21.43 8.63
C ALA A 860 -28.53 -20.07 8.70
N GLU A 861 -27.84 -19.03 9.21
CA GLU A 861 -28.41 -17.67 9.22
C GLU A 861 -28.47 -17.06 7.82
N ALA A 862 -27.49 -17.33 6.96
CA ALA A 862 -27.53 -16.93 5.55
C ALA A 862 -28.73 -17.55 4.81
N ASP A 863 -28.93 -18.83 4.95
CA ASP A 863 -30.07 -19.54 4.34
C ASP A 863 -31.40 -19.03 4.89
N ARG A 864 -31.45 -18.71 6.18
CA ARG A 864 -32.62 -18.10 6.80
C ARG A 864 -32.91 -16.70 6.26
N LEU A 865 -31.88 -15.83 6.16
CA LEU A 865 -32.02 -14.48 5.61
C LEU A 865 -32.45 -14.53 4.13
N TYR A 866 -31.89 -15.46 3.37
CA TYR A 866 -32.21 -15.64 1.96
C TYR A 866 -33.64 -16.17 1.80
N ALA A 867 -34.05 -17.10 2.64
CA ALA A 867 -35.46 -17.59 2.66
C ALA A 867 -36.44 -16.48 3.04
N LEU A 868 -36.02 -15.54 3.96
CA LEU A 868 -36.84 -14.36 4.27
C LEU A 868 -36.90 -13.40 3.07
N ALA A 869 -35.79 -13.17 2.38
CA ALA A 869 -35.74 -12.35 1.18
C ALA A 869 -36.58 -12.92 0.02
N GLY A 870 -36.79 -14.23 -0.02
CA GLY A 870 -37.64 -14.92 -0.97
C GLY A 870 -39.14 -14.89 -0.62
N LYS A 871 -39.53 -14.49 0.59
CA LYS A 871 -40.94 -14.37 0.98
C LYS A 871 -41.56 -13.12 0.37
N ALA A 872 -42.72 -13.26 -0.27
CA ALA A 872 -43.44 -12.17 -0.91
C ALA A 872 -44.01 -11.16 0.10
#